data_e4236cd2bc309a2cc8d6c3369700b57d
#
_entry.id   e4236cd2bc309a2cc8d6c3369700b57d
#
_cell.length_a   1.000
_cell.length_b   1.000
_cell.length_c   1.000
_cell.angle_alpha   90.00
_cell.angle_beta   90.00
_cell.angle_gamma   90.00
#
_symmetry.space_group_name_H-M   'P 1'
#
loop_
_entity.id
_entity.type
_entity.pdbx_description
1 polymer ?
#
loop_
_entity_poly.entity_id
_entity_poly.type
_entity_poly.pdbx_seq_one_letter_code
_entity_poly.pdbx_strand_id
1 'polypeptide(L)'
;IAQNIQPADCLEKILPHLAKSNPLEVFWKLPGTKKDLEMLYECFQNGTPTQVGKAAYLKQVIEHHGANGSVMDIANEFQAYFLTQARTPLADIAKTSAPMLKYLNAKNIEPTEIAKIRNGWVDAYQDLFAWQSEHLIRDLNIAWFAMSEAMLAHMEKAKESMRVRDFDDLEIGVSQLMTSSANASYLQARLDAKYKHILIDEFQDTNPLQWQILRSWLDGYGDDSSMPSVFIVGDPKQSIYRFRRADPRLFDSARDFLVRKLNAAALSQNTTRRNAPAINDAVNGVFLAGALPESYQYAKQATAWKPLQQGMPAEAYAVDGETKLLPLIERVENEQPERYGSAFDVAIRDSGQTSDVQQRYEEGKQVSRLIHHVIATRQVMDKKDGKDYWRPARASDFILLVKRRKYLPQFERALREAGLAYDSTRLGGLLNTLEIDDLIALLTVLVSPRHDLPLAQILRSPIFSFTEQQMQELSMSIGGNGQGYRSWWDALQASQNPQTQKAARYLEHWRGLGEVLPVHDLLDLIYHESNLRVSYAVAAQNLARAQVLANLDAFLELALNQDGGRYPSLSRFIDEMNAMRRGDDDETPDEGDVEAEANEDIGELDEQSEMSEEDRHQRVRLMTIHGAKGLESPFVIMLDANNTEWRAPHRGVLLDWSPEHDSPTHLSLYTSKTLTGERSLIFKKENEVSQNENWNLLYVAMTRAKQGLWLSGAASSSKTGLNERSWYGRALAAGVPVLDLNTLDLKDILIEQRDMQLELGSAPFKIDHFQIAWDQAKSNYQDSIAKIESGVLAQELAEKVLEQDKAEPDPEILEEGTNFHKLLEFLTPDSSNQVKLPMPSEQELMNWLGVDEEHAKTLLTRTKTVLDAPELQRYLTSGEWVQAWNELDIASEDGKSYRMDRLVELDDHLVIIDYKLTIPEVGSEKYEKYRKQLQGYQAELARIREDKPNKAYLISSKGEMVEVK
;
A
#
# COMPACT_ATOMS: atom_id res chain seq x y z
N ILE A 1 -30.89 -8.17 7.76
CA ILE A 1 -31.75 -7.58 6.71
C ILE A 1 -32.58 -8.68 6.02
N ALA A 2 -32.02 -9.88 5.79
CA ALA A 2 -32.76 -10.98 5.15
C ALA A 2 -33.96 -11.55 5.94
N GLN A 3 -34.13 -11.18 7.20
CA GLN A 3 -35.16 -11.74 8.08
C GLN A 3 -36.32 -10.79 8.41
N ASN A 4 -36.53 -9.67 7.70
CA ASN A 4 -37.57 -8.67 7.97
C ASN A 4 -37.62 -8.10 9.41
N ILE A 5 -36.51 -8.15 10.15
CA ILE A 5 -36.40 -7.56 11.47
C ILE A 5 -36.05 -6.09 11.31
N GLN A 6 -36.90 -5.21 11.80
CA GLN A 6 -36.62 -3.77 11.77
C GLN A 6 -35.45 -3.46 12.69
N PRO A 7 -34.40 -2.72 12.24
CA PRO A 7 -33.24 -2.37 13.07
C PRO A 7 -33.62 -1.66 14.38
N ALA A 8 -34.69 -0.85 14.35
CA ALA A 8 -35.20 -0.17 15.53
C ALA A 8 -35.64 -1.14 16.64
N ASP A 9 -36.29 -2.23 16.30
CA ASP A 9 -36.81 -3.22 17.27
C ASP A 9 -35.67 -3.99 17.96
N CYS A 10 -34.56 -4.19 17.24
CA CYS A 10 -33.37 -4.80 17.82
C CYS A 10 -32.66 -3.85 18.81
N LEU A 11 -32.58 -2.56 18.48
CA LEU A 11 -31.96 -1.57 19.34
C LEU A 11 -32.76 -1.34 20.64
N GLU A 12 -34.11 -1.34 20.56
CA GLU A 12 -34.96 -1.16 21.76
C GLU A 12 -34.76 -2.25 22.81
N LYS A 13 -34.43 -3.47 22.38
CA LYS A 13 -34.19 -4.60 23.31
C LYS A 13 -32.91 -4.45 24.12
N ILE A 14 -31.90 -3.78 23.59
CA ILE A 14 -30.57 -3.66 24.20
C ILE A 14 -30.29 -2.29 24.82
N LEU A 15 -31.21 -1.34 24.64
CA LEU A 15 -31.15 0.00 25.22
C LEU A 15 -32.20 0.16 26.34
N PRO A 16 -31.85 -0.16 27.59
CA PRO A 16 -32.83 -0.34 28.67
C PRO A 16 -33.55 0.94 29.10
N HIS A 17 -33.06 2.11 28.69
CA HIS A 17 -33.64 3.40 29.05
C HIS A 17 -34.60 3.95 27.98
N LEU A 18 -34.63 3.37 26.76
CA LEU A 18 -35.47 3.88 25.67
C LEU A 18 -36.97 3.85 26.00
N ALA A 19 -37.41 2.77 26.66
CA ALA A 19 -38.83 2.58 27.05
C ALA A 19 -39.22 3.37 28.30
N LYS A 20 -38.28 4.01 28.99
CA LYS A 20 -38.52 4.76 30.23
C LYS A 20 -38.91 6.20 29.93
N SER A 21 -39.75 6.77 30.77
CA SER A 21 -39.95 8.22 30.80
C SER A 21 -38.66 8.92 31.23
N ASN A 22 -38.51 10.21 30.90
CA ASN A 22 -37.32 11.00 31.27
C ASN A 22 -36.99 10.86 32.76
N PRO A 23 -35.83 10.30 33.15
CA PRO A 23 -35.49 9.95 34.53
C PRO A 23 -35.45 11.17 35.48
N LEU A 24 -34.97 12.32 34.99
CA LEU A 24 -34.87 13.53 35.81
C LEU A 24 -36.27 14.11 36.10
N GLU A 25 -37.21 14.05 35.16
CA GLU A 25 -38.58 14.44 35.38
C GLU A 25 -39.30 13.49 36.33
N VAL A 26 -39.05 12.19 36.21
CA VAL A 26 -39.61 11.20 37.14
C VAL A 26 -39.08 11.45 38.55
N PHE A 27 -37.78 11.66 38.71
CA PHE A 27 -37.15 11.97 39.97
C PHE A 27 -37.70 13.28 40.60
N TRP A 28 -37.89 14.34 39.74
CA TRP A 28 -38.43 15.62 40.19
C TRP A 28 -39.87 15.51 40.74
N LYS A 29 -40.66 14.59 40.21
CA LYS A 29 -42.02 14.34 40.63
C LYS A 29 -42.16 13.45 41.86
N LEU A 30 -41.04 12.87 42.35
CA LEU A 30 -41.06 12.03 43.58
C LEU A 30 -41.47 12.88 44.79
N PRO A 31 -42.28 12.33 45.70
CA PRO A 31 -42.65 12.98 46.94
C PRO A 31 -41.41 13.26 47.79
N GLY A 32 -41.25 14.52 48.22
CA GLY A 32 -40.14 14.92 49.06
C GLY A 32 -38.95 15.56 48.33
N THR A 33 -38.72 15.30 47.01
CA THR A 33 -37.54 15.81 46.25
C THR A 33 -37.39 17.34 46.36
N LYS A 34 -38.49 18.10 46.31
CA LYS A 34 -38.43 19.58 46.47
C LYS A 34 -38.02 19.99 47.90
N LYS A 35 -38.56 19.28 48.91
CA LYS A 35 -38.18 19.52 50.30
C LYS A 35 -36.71 19.15 50.56
N ASP A 36 -36.25 18.08 49.95
CA ASP A 36 -34.85 17.68 50.04
C ASP A 36 -33.89 18.71 49.38
N LEU A 37 -34.32 19.34 48.28
CA LEU A 37 -33.61 20.42 47.65
C LEU A 37 -33.56 21.71 48.50
N GLU A 38 -34.67 22.05 49.18
CA GLU A 38 -34.71 23.15 50.16
C GLU A 38 -33.80 22.87 51.34
N MET A 39 -33.74 21.64 51.84
CA MET A 39 -32.81 21.22 52.87
C MET A 39 -31.35 21.35 52.43
N LEU A 40 -31.02 20.94 51.20
CA LEU A 40 -29.69 21.08 50.62
C LEU A 40 -29.30 22.57 50.49
N TYR A 41 -30.24 23.42 50.08
CA TYR A 41 -30.07 24.86 49.99
C TYR A 41 -29.75 25.46 51.38
N GLU A 42 -30.51 25.13 52.40
CA GLU A 42 -30.27 25.61 53.79
C GLU A 42 -28.91 25.17 54.31
N CYS A 43 -28.49 23.95 53.99
CA CYS A 43 -27.19 23.43 54.35
C CYS A 43 -26.05 24.22 53.69
N PHE A 44 -26.17 24.56 52.42
CA PHE A 44 -25.18 25.34 51.68
C PHE A 44 -25.11 26.78 52.16
N GLN A 45 -26.25 27.37 52.55
CA GLN A 45 -26.31 28.71 53.08
C GLN A 45 -25.54 28.84 54.40
N ASN A 46 -25.44 27.74 55.18
CA ASN A 46 -24.69 27.67 56.42
C ASN A 46 -23.31 27.01 56.30
N GLY A 47 -22.78 26.94 55.05
CA GLY A 47 -21.49 26.34 54.72
C GLY A 47 -20.33 27.34 54.65
N THR A 48 -19.32 26.97 53.88
CA THR A 48 -18.20 27.85 53.52
C THR A 48 -18.64 28.96 52.53
N PRO A 49 -17.86 30.07 52.36
CA PRO A 49 -18.19 31.11 51.42
C PRO A 49 -18.48 30.61 50.00
N THR A 50 -17.77 29.59 49.53
CA THR A 50 -18.01 28.93 48.25
C THR A 50 -19.36 28.20 48.21
N GLN A 51 -19.73 27.55 49.33
CA GLN A 51 -21.04 26.89 49.45
C GLN A 51 -22.17 27.89 49.52
N VAL A 52 -21.99 29.02 50.23
CA VAL A 52 -22.96 30.14 50.30
C VAL A 52 -23.20 30.76 48.93
N GLY A 53 -22.14 30.94 48.12
CA GLY A 53 -22.28 31.40 46.72
C GLY A 53 -23.12 30.46 45.88
N LYS A 54 -22.91 29.15 46.04
CA LYS A 54 -23.73 28.12 45.39
C LYS A 54 -25.20 28.15 45.89
N ALA A 55 -25.43 28.35 47.19
CA ALA A 55 -26.77 28.42 47.74
C ALA A 55 -27.58 29.60 47.16
N ALA A 56 -26.97 30.77 46.99
CA ALA A 56 -27.66 31.93 46.42
C ALA A 56 -28.22 31.67 45.02
N TYR A 57 -27.43 30.99 44.20
CA TYR A 57 -27.85 30.58 42.87
C TYR A 57 -28.92 29.48 42.92
N LEU A 58 -28.77 28.50 43.77
CA LEU A 58 -29.75 27.42 43.97
C LEU A 58 -31.13 28.00 44.32
N LYS A 59 -31.15 29.06 45.18
CA LYS A 59 -32.36 29.80 45.49
C LYS A 59 -33.00 30.44 44.29
N GLN A 60 -32.23 31.15 43.44
CA GLN A 60 -32.75 31.79 42.21
C GLN A 60 -33.36 30.72 41.29
N VAL A 61 -32.72 29.58 41.10
CA VAL A 61 -33.24 28.47 40.31
C VAL A 61 -34.57 27.94 40.83
N ILE A 62 -34.66 27.73 42.17
CA ILE A 62 -35.90 27.28 42.80
C ILE A 62 -37.01 28.30 42.68
N GLU A 63 -36.72 29.61 42.90
CA GLU A 63 -37.69 30.69 42.82
C GLU A 63 -38.15 31.02 41.37
N HIS A 64 -37.24 30.98 40.39
CA HIS A 64 -37.52 31.32 39.00
C HIS A 64 -38.38 30.25 38.31
N HIS A 65 -38.19 29.00 38.65
CA HIS A 65 -38.87 27.90 38.01
C HIS A 65 -40.01 27.29 38.83
N GLY A 66 -40.41 27.92 39.93
CA GLY A 66 -41.58 27.69 40.76
C GLY A 66 -42.14 26.27 40.80
N ALA A 67 -43.28 26.08 41.49
CA ALA A 67 -43.85 24.75 41.69
C ALA A 67 -44.34 24.02 40.43
N ASN A 68 -44.47 24.69 39.28
CA ASN A 68 -45.01 24.15 38.03
C ASN A 68 -44.00 24.07 36.84
N GLY A 69 -42.73 24.49 37.04
CA GLY A 69 -41.71 24.42 35.97
C GLY A 69 -41.21 23.00 35.75
N SER A 70 -40.87 22.68 34.52
CA SER A 70 -40.16 21.42 34.18
C SER A 70 -38.72 21.53 34.67
N VAL A 71 -38.21 20.48 35.31
CA VAL A 71 -36.80 20.39 35.72
C VAL A 71 -35.88 20.41 34.49
N MET A 72 -36.38 20.07 33.34
CA MET A 72 -35.61 20.09 32.10
C MET A 72 -35.19 21.50 31.66
N ASP A 73 -36.00 22.50 31.97
CA ASP A 73 -35.69 23.90 31.58
C ASP A 73 -34.44 24.44 32.30
N ILE A 74 -34.14 23.83 33.45
CA ILE A 74 -33.00 24.22 34.33
C ILE A 74 -31.94 23.11 34.38
N ALA A 75 -32.13 22.00 33.74
CA ALA A 75 -31.30 20.80 33.87
C ALA A 75 -29.80 21.07 33.65
N ASN A 76 -29.45 21.87 32.62
CA ASN A 76 -28.07 22.17 32.28
C ASN A 76 -27.39 23.03 33.37
N GLU A 77 -28.07 24.01 33.88
CA GLU A 77 -27.57 24.89 34.96
C GLU A 77 -27.45 24.13 36.26
N PHE A 78 -28.46 23.30 36.56
CA PHE A 78 -28.54 22.53 37.79
C PHE A 78 -27.50 21.42 37.84
N GLN A 79 -27.12 20.85 36.69
CA GLN A 79 -26.06 19.85 36.59
C GLN A 79 -24.76 20.33 37.25
N ALA A 80 -24.38 21.60 37.05
CA ALA A 80 -23.14 22.18 37.59
C ALA A 80 -23.01 22.15 39.10
N TYR A 81 -24.13 21.90 39.82
CA TYR A 81 -24.12 21.75 41.29
C TYR A 81 -23.68 20.37 41.76
N PHE A 82 -23.90 19.35 40.94
CA PHE A 82 -23.71 17.97 41.36
C PHE A 82 -22.54 17.33 40.63
N LEU A 83 -22.25 17.80 39.39
CA LEU A 83 -21.29 17.19 38.52
C LEU A 83 -20.24 18.17 38.00
N THR A 84 -19.06 17.69 37.70
CA THR A 84 -18.01 18.38 36.93
C THR A 84 -18.39 18.50 35.47
N GLN A 85 -17.64 19.29 34.65
CA GLN A 85 -17.78 19.33 33.20
C GLN A 85 -17.56 17.94 32.58
N ALA A 86 -16.76 17.08 33.22
CA ALA A 86 -16.55 15.69 32.85
C ALA A 86 -17.69 14.74 33.30
N ARG A 87 -18.80 15.28 33.81
CA ARG A 87 -19.96 14.52 34.33
C ARG A 87 -19.65 13.56 35.49
N THR A 88 -18.57 13.79 36.21
CA THR A 88 -18.24 13.07 37.47
C THR A 88 -18.77 13.85 38.67
N PRO A 89 -19.11 13.19 39.79
CA PRO A 89 -19.58 13.84 41.00
C PRO A 89 -18.57 14.87 41.54
N LEU A 90 -19.05 16.04 41.93
CA LEU A 90 -18.20 17.07 42.52
C LEU A 90 -17.71 16.64 43.90
N ALA A 91 -16.40 16.62 44.11
CA ALA A 91 -15.78 16.20 45.38
C ALA A 91 -16.14 17.12 46.59
N ASP A 92 -16.35 18.41 46.30
CA ASP A 92 -16.65 19.41 47.35
C ASP A 92 -18.03 19.27 47.97
N ILE A 93 -18.98 18.69 47.26
CA ILE A 93 -20.33 18.46 47.79
C ILE A 93 -20.34 17.31 48.81
N ALA A 94 -19.35 16.41 48.73
CA ALA A 94 -19.22 15.30 49.67
C ALA A 94 -18.67 15.68 51.04
N LYS A 95 -17.98 16.84 51.11
CA LYS A 95 -17.34 17.27 52.37
C LYS A 95 -18.28 18.13 53.18
N THR A 96 -18.74 17.61 54.25
CA THR A 96 -19.46 18.37 55.25
C THR A 96 -18.48 19.31 55.96
N SER A 97 -18.54 20.61 55.61
CA SER A 97 -17.66 21.63 56.24
C SER A 97 -17.98 21.81 57.72
N ALA A 98 -17.02 22.28 58.52
CA ALA A 98 -17.26 22.52 59.97
C ALA A 98 -18.43 23.48 60.25
N PRO A 99 -18.66 24.57 59.48
CA PRO A 99 -19.87 25.39 59.63
C PRO A 99 -21.16 24.61 59.33
N MET A 100 -21.16 23.80 58.27
CA MET A 100 -22.30 22.99 57.91
C MET A 100 -22.61 21.91 58.98
N LEU A 101 -21.59 21.26 59.55
CA LEU A 101 -21.77 20.30 60.62
C LEU A 101 -22.40 20.96 61.86
N LYS A 102 -21.97 22.18 62.20
CA LYS A 102 -22.57 22.93 63.29
C LYS A 102 -24.07 23.23 63.06
N TYR A 103 -24.42 23.57 61.84
CA TYR A 103 -25.82 23.78 61.44
C TYR A 103 -26.64 22.47 61.51
N LEU A 104 -26.11 21.38 60.97
CA LEU A 104 -26.77 20.07 60.96
C LEU A 104 -27.02 19.56 62.40
N ASN A 105 -26.02 19.67 63.27
CA ASN A 105 -26.14 19.29 64.65
C ASN A 105 -27.20 20.13 65.38
N ALA A 106 -27.28 21.46 65.16
CA ALA A 106 -28.28 22.32 65.70
C ALA A 106 -29.74 22.01 65.25
N LYS A 107 -29.89 21.41 64.06
CA LYS A 107 -31.14 20.97 63.44
C LYS A 107 -31.45 19.51 63.76
N ASN A 108 -30.57 18.78 64.40
CA ASN A 108 -30.65 17.32 64.60
C ASN A 108 -30.75 16.51 63.30
N ILE A 109 -30.03 16.95 62.27
CA ILE A 109 -29.96 16.32 60.94
C ILE A 109 -28.64 15.55 60.81
N GLU A 110 -28.73 14.27 60.49
CA GLU A 110 -27.53 13.47 60.23
C GLU A 110 -26.83 13.83 58.92
N PRO A 111 -25.49 13.97 58.90
CA PRO A 111 -24.73 14.27 57.66
C PRO A 111 -24.97 13.26 56.53
N THR A 112 -25.27 12.03 56.89
CA THR A 112 -25.60 10.95 55.95
C THR A 112 -26.87 11.23 55.15
N GLU A 113 -27.82 11.99 55.71
CA GLU A 113 -29.06 12.38 55.00
C GLU A 113 -28.79 13.34 53.87
N ILE A 114 -27.94 14.33 54.08
CA ILE A 114 -27.52 15.27 53.03
C ILE A 114 -26.73 14.56 51.92
N ALA A 115 -25.87 13.59 52.29
CA ALA A 115 -25.16 12.77 51.34
C ALA A 115 -26.14 11.92 50.48
N LYS A 116 -27.19 11.39 51.09
CA LYS A 116 -28.23 10.63 50.38
C LYS A 116 -29.00 11.49 49.39
N ILE A 117 -29.44 12.70 49.80
CA ILE A 117 -30.10 13.67 48.90
C ILE A 117 -29.23 13.96 47.72
N ARG A 118 -27.96 14.29 47.95
CA ARG A 118 -27.02 14.59 46.87
C ARG A 118 -26.84 13.42 45.90
N ASN A 119 -26.63 12.20 46.44
CA ASN A 119 -26.44 11.02 45.60
C ASN A 119 -27.68 10.76 44.75
N GLY A 120 -28.92 10.96 45.29
CA GLY A 120 -30.15 10.87 44.50
C GLY A 120 -30.16 11.79 43.30
N TRP A 121 -29.69 13.03 43.45
CA TRP A 121 -29.53 13.96 42.32
C TRP A 121 -28.44 13.54 41.32
N VAL A 122 -27.31 13.05 41.81
CA VAL A 122 -26.22 12.52 40.97
C VAL A 122 -26.72 11.34 40.16
N ASP A 123 -27.39 10.40 40.77
CA ASP A 123 -27.94 9.22 40.10
C ASP A 123 -28.98 9.62 39.05
N ALA A 124 -29.92 10.54 39.39
CA ALA A 124 -30.91 11.06 38.44
C ALA A 124 -30.29 11.73 37.21
N TYR A 125 -29.17 12.44 37.39
CA TYR A 125 -28.43 13.01 36.23
C TYR A 125 -27.69 11.97 35.46
N GLN A 126 -27.11 10.97 36.10
CA GLN A 126 -26.45 9.87 35.38
C GLN A 126 -27.47 9.06 34.56
N ASP A 127 -28.65 8.81 35.08
CA ASP A 127 -29.76 8.16 34.38
C ASP A 127 -30.28 9.02 33.20
N LEU A 128 -30.33 10.37 33.39
CA LEU A 128 -30.69 11.30 32.32
C LEU A 128 -29.68 11.23 31.16
N PHE A 129 -28.40 11.20 31.45
CA PHE A 129 -27.38 11.12 30.41
C PHE A 129 -27.41 9.79 29.70
N ALA A 130 -27.62 8.69 30.42
CA ALA A 130 -27.83 7.38 29.82
C ALA A 130 -29.06 7.39 28.88
N TRP A 131 -30.19 7.93 29.36
CA TRP A 131 -31.42 8.07 28.59
C TRP A 131 -31.21 8.92 27.32
N GLN A 132 -30.60 10.09 27.43
CA GLN A 132 -30.30 10.98 26.28
C GLN A 132 -29.35 10.30 25.30
N SER A 133 -28.30 9.64 25.81
CA SER A 133 -27.33 8.93 24.99
C SER A 133 -27.96 7.78 24.22
N GLU A 134 -28.88 7.02 24.83
CA GLU A 134 -29.57 5.91 24.17
C GLU A 134 -30.53 6.41 23.10
N HIS A 135 -31.24 7.52 23.32
CA HIS A 135 -32.08 8.10 22.28
C HIS A 135 -31.25 8.61 21.10
N LEU A 136 -30.16 9.32 21.37
CA LEU A 136 -29.25 9.81 20.31
C LEU A 136 -28.67 8.63 19.51
N ILE A 137 -28.24 7.57 20.17
CA ILE A 137 -27.62 6.44 19.49
C ILE A 137 -28.65 5.64 18.68
N ARG A 138 -29.91 5.53 19.17
CA ARG A 138 -31.00 4.94 18.41
C ARG A 138 -31.23 5.70 17.10
N ASP A 139 -31.39 7.02 17.19
CA ASP A 139 -31.71 7.85 16.02
C ASP A 139 -30.54 7.85 15.02
N LEU A 140 -29.30 7.88 15.52
CA LEU A 140 -28.09 7.75 14.71
C LEU A 140 -28.02 6.39 13.99
N ASN A 141 -28.32 5.29 14.68
CA ASN A 141 -28.29 3.97 14.08
C ASN A 141 -29.42 3.77 13.05
N ILE A 142 -30.63 4.27 13.31
CA ILE A 142 -31.72 4.23 12.33
C ILE A 142 -31.30 4.96 11.04
N ALA A 143 -30.74 6.17 11.16
CA ALA A 143 -30.26 6.92 10.02
C ALA A 143 -29.11 6.20 9.30
N TRP A 144 -28.18 5.61 10.04
CA TRP A 144 -27.06 4.85 9.49
C TRP A 144 -27.51 3.60 8.73
N PHE A 145 -28.46 2.83 9.26
CA PHE A 145 -29.00 1.68 8.55
C PHE A 145 -29.69 2.07 7.26
N ALA A 146 -30.52 3.15 7.28
CA ALA A 146 -31.18 3.65 6.08
C ALA A 146 -30.17 4.11 5.01
N MET A 147 -29.11 4.81 5.43
CA MET A 147 -28.02 5.23 4.53
C MET A 147 -27.27 4.02 3.98
N SER A 148 -26.93 3.04 4.83
CA SER A 148 -26.21 1.83 4.42
C SER A 148 -27.03 1.01 3.42
N GLU A 149 -28.33 0.86 3.62
CA GLU A 149 -29.23 0.17 2.70
C GLU A 149 -29.27 0.86 1.33
N ALA A 150 -29.38 2.20 1.32
CA ALA A 150 -29.35 2.98 0.07
C ALA A 150 -27.99 2.84 -0.64
N MET A 151 -26.88 2.90 0.12
CA MET A 151 -25.52 2.76 -0.42
C MET A 151 -25.33 1.36 -1.04
N LEU A 152 -25.71 0.29 -0.34
CA LEU A 152 -25.60 -1.08 -0.86
C LEU A 152 -26.43 -1.25 -2.14
N ALA A 153 -27.65 -0.70 -2.20
CA ALA A 153 -28.47 -0.73 -3.41
C ALA A 153 -27.83 0.01 -4.60
N HIS A 154 -27.13 1.11 -4.34
CA HIS A 154 -26.37 1.84 -5.37
C HIS A 154 -25.12 1.07 -5.82
N MET A 155 -24.39 0.47 -4.89
CA MET A 155 -23.23 -0.37 -5.20
C MET A 155 -23.64 -1.58 -6.06
N GLU A 156 -24.72 -2.26 -5.73
CA GLU A 156 -25.24 -3.40 -6.52
C GLU A 156 -25.55 -2.99 -7.96
N LYS A 157 -26.27 -1.86 -8.16
CA LYS A 157 -26.54 -1.32 -9.50
C LYS A 157 -25.26 -0.94 -10.26
N ALA A 158 -24.27 -0.35 -9.57
CA ALA A 158 -23.00 -0.01 -10.19
C ALA A 158 -22.25 -1.27 -10.63
N LYS A 159 -22.15 -2.30 -9.76
CA LYS A 159 -21.54 -3.59 -10.10
C LYS A 159 -22.26 -4.28 -11.28
N GLU A 160 -23.59 -4.26 -11.29
CA GLU A 160 -24.38 -4.78 -12.42
C GLU A 160 -24.10 -4.04 -13.73
N SER A 161 -24.02 -2.70 -13.68
CA SER A 161 -23.73 -1.89 -14.87
C SER A 161 -22.33 -2.12 -15.40
N MET A 162 -21.36 -2.35 -14.53
CA MET A 162 -19.97 -2.64 -14.86
C MET A 162 -19.71 -4.12 -15.16
N ARG A 163 -20.71 -4.99 -14.88
CA ARG A 163 -20.61 -6.46 -15.01
C ARG A 163 -19.44 -7.03 -14.18
N VAL A 164 -19.23 -6.52 -12.99
CA VAL A 164 -18.21 -6.97 -12.05
C VAL A 164 -18.86 -7.57 -10.80
N ARG A 165 -18.13 -8.47 -10.14
CA ARG A 165 -18.46 -9.02 -8.83
C ARG A 165 -17.19 -8.94 -7.98
N ASP A 166 -17.32 -8.56 -6.72
CA ASP A 166 -16.23 -8.60 -5.77
C ASP A 166 -16.19 -9.92 -4.99
N PHE A 167 -15.20 -10.09 -4.13
CA PHE A 167 -15.04 -11.30 -3.34
C PHE A 167 -16.20 -11.51 -2.36
N ASP A 168 -16.76 -10.45 -1.77
CA ASP A 168 -17.91 -10.54 -0.88
C ASP A 168 -19.14 -11.09 -1.62
N ASP A 169 -19.39 -10.67 -2.87
CA ASP A 169 -20.48 -11.18 -3.70
C ASP A 169 -20.31 -12.68 -3.96
N LEU A 170 -19.09 -13.15 -4.19
CA LEU A 170 -18.80 -14.56 -4.41
C LEU A 170 -19.02 -15.38 -3.13
N GLU A 171 -18.54 -14.92 -1.98
CA GLU A 171 -18.73 -15.60 -0.69
C GLU A 171 -20.21 -15.67 -0.33
N ILE A 172 -20.96 -14.56 -0.45
CA ILE A 172 -22.40 -14.49 -0.18
C ILE A 172 -23.15 -15.41 -1.15
N GLY A 173 -22.82 -15.40 -2.43
CA GLY A 173 -23.42 -16.25 -3.45
C GLY A 173 -23.25 -17.74 -3.15
N VAL A 174 -22.01 -18.16 -2.80
CA VAL A 174 -21.74 -19.56 -2.42
C VAL A 174 -22.49 -19.93 -1.15
N SER A 175 -22.50 -19.07 -0.13
CA SER A 175 -23.25 -19.31 1.12
C SER A 175 -24.73 -19.52 0.85
N GLN A 176 -25.35 -18.67 0.02
CA GLN A 176 -26.75 -18.81 -0.38
C GLN A 176 -27.01 -20.11 -1.14
N LEU A 177 -26.12 -20.50 -2.05
CA LEU A 177 -26.24 -21.75 -2.79
C LEU A 177 -26.14 -22.97 -1.88
N MET A 178 -25.25 -22.96 -0.88
CA MET A 178 -25.04 -24.06 0.05
C MET A 178 -26.15 -24.19 1.10
N THR A 179 -26.83 -23.09 1.44
CA THR A 179 -27.95 -23.07 2.41
C THR A 179 -29.30 -23.21 1.75
N SER A 180 -29.41 -23.01 0.41
CA SER A 180 -30.67 -23.19 -0.34
C SER A 180 -31.01 -24.67 -0.52
N SER A 181 -32.11 -25.13 0.04
CA SER A 181 -32.56 -26.53 -0.03
C SER A 181 -32.68 -27.09 -1.45
N ALA A 182 -32.94 -26.24 -2.46
CA ALA A 182 -33.08 -26.65 -3.85
C ALA A 182 -31.76 -26.99 -4.54
N ASN A 183 -30.67 -26.28 -4.18
CA ASN A 183 -29.38 -26.35 -4.86
C ASN A 183 -28.30 -27.05 -4.03
N ALA A 184 -28.43 -27.07 -2.71
CA ALA A 184 -27.42 -27.61 -1.79
C ALA A 184 -27.08 -29.06 -2.10
N SER A 185 -28.08 -29.94 -2.28
CA SER A 185 -27.84 -31.37 -2.59
C SER A 185 -27.13 -31.58 -3.94
N TYR A 186 -27.41 -30.75 -4.95
CA TYR A 186 -26.75 -30.83 -6.26
C TYR A 186 -25.29 -30.38 -6.17
N LEU A 187 -25.06 -29.27 -5.48
CA LEU A 187 -23.68 -28.78 -5.23
C LEU A 187 -22.87 -29.76 -4.41
N GLN A 188 -23.43 -30.28 -3.33
CA GLN A 188 -22.80 -31.32 -2.53
C GLN A 188 -22.38 -32.52 -3.38
N ALA A 189 -23.28 -33.06 -4.19
CA ALA A 189 -22.96 -34.17 -5.07
C ALA A 189 -21.82 -33.86 -6.06
N ARG A 190 -21.74 -32.63 -6.57
CA ARG A 190 -20.63 -32.20 -7.44
C ARG A 190 -19.31 -32.05 -6.69
N LEU A 191 -19.34 -31.49 -5.49
CA LEU A 191 -18.15 -31.34 -4.64
C LEU A 191 -17.62 -32.71 -4.23
N ASP A 192 -18.50 -33.63 -3.85
CA ASP A 192 -18.16 -35.00 -3.45
C ASP A 192 -17.57 -35.83 -4.60
N ALA A 193 -18.03 -35.60 -5.82
CA ALA A 193 -17.47 -36.23 -7.02
C ALA A 193 -16.04 -35.75 -7.30
N LYS A 194 -15.71 -34.51 -6.90
CA LYS A 194 -14.45 -33.85 -7.23
C LYS A 194 -13.44 -33.92 -6.08
N TYR A 195 -13.87 -33.69 -4.84
CA TYR A 195 -12.97 -33.54 -3.68
C TYR A 195 -13.17 -34.67 -2.68
N LYS A 196 -12.12 -35.47 -2.48
CA LYS A 196 -12.06 -36.55 -1.48
C LYS A 196 -11.21 -36.19 -0.26
N HIS A 197 -10.35 -35.20 -0.40
CA HIS A 197 -9.49 -34.68 0.66
C HIS A 197 -9.56 -33.16 0.65
N ILE A 198 -9.79 -32.55 1.82
CA ILE A 198 -9.84 -31.11 2.04
C ILE A 198 -8.70 -30.77 2.98
N LEU A 199 -7.73 -29.98 2.48
CA LEU A 199 -6.61 -29.47 3.25
C LEU A 199 -6.73 -27.95 3.25
N ILE A 200 -6.77 -27.35 4.46
CA ILE A 200 -6.90 -25.89 4.62
C ILE A 200 -5.74 -25.44 5.49
N ASP A 201 -4.90 -24.60 4.92
CA ASP A 201 -3.82 -23.93 5.64
C ASP A 201 -4.28 -22.54 6.12
N GLU A 202 -3.51 -21.93 7.05
CA GLU A 202 -3.76 -20.61 7.62
C GLU A 202 -5.22 -20.42 8.10
N PHE A 203 -5.82 -21.46 8.69
CA PHE A 203 -7.25 -21.46 9.04
C PHE A 203 -7.64 -20.35 10.03
N GLN A 204 -6.70 -19.79 10.79
CA GLN A 204 -6.96 -18.65 11.69
C GLN A 204 -7.35 -17.37 10.96
N ASP A 205 -7.19 -17.31 9.63
CA ASP A 205 -7.58 -16.16 8.81
C ASP A 205 -8.96 -16.33 8.17
N THR A 206 -9.63 -17.43 8.46
CA THR A 206 -11.00 -17.72 8.00
C THR A 206 -12.00 -16.75 8.65
N ASN A 207 -12.91 -16.23 7.84
CA ASN A 207 -14.05 -15.42 8.32
C ASN A 207 -15.27 -16.31 8.65
N PRO A 208 -16.26 -15.78 9.42
CA PRO A 208 -17.44 -16.56 9.79
C PRO A 208 -18.25 -17.11 8.61
N LEU A 209 -18.31 -16.39 7.49
CA LEU A 209 -19.07 -16.81 6.30
C LEU A 209 -18.38 -17.98 5.59
N GLN A 210 -17.05 -17.92 5.44
CA GLN A 210 -16.25 -19.02 4.89
C GLN A 210 -16.39 -20.29 5.73
N TRP A 211 -16.31 -20.14 7.07
CA TRP A 211 -16.55 -21.28 7.97
C TRP A 211 -17.96 -21.85 7.84
N GLN A 212 -18.98 -21.00 7.73
CA GLN A 212 -20.36 -21.42 7.53
C GLN A 212 -20.53 -22.24 6.24
N ILE A 213 -19.90 -21.80 5.13
CA ILE A 213 -19.92 -22.52 3.85
C ILE A 213 -19.32 -23.93 4.04
N LEU A 214 -18.11 -24.03 4.61
CA LEU A 214 -17.45 -25.29 4.85
C LEU A 214 -18.26 -26.19 5.79
N ARG A 215 -18.74 -25.64 6.89
CA ARG A 215 -19.55 -26.36 7.87
C ARG A 215 -20.84 -26.89 7.24
N SER A 216 -21.53 -26.07 6.44
CA SER A 216 -22.78 -26.48 5.77
C SER A 216 -22.55 -27.65 4.82
N TRP A 217 -21.40 -27.64 4.10
CA TRP A 217 -21.01 -28.77 3.27
C TRP A 217 -20.78 -30.05 4.09
N LEU A 218 -19.97 -29.97 5.16
CA LEU A 218 -19.64 -31.09 6.03
C LEU A 218 -20.84 -31.57 6.87
N ASP A 219 -21.80 -30.70 7.23
CA ASP A 219 -23.02 -31.07 7.97
C ASP A 219 -24.00 -31.87 7.10
N GLY A 220 -23.99 -31.70 5.79
CA GLY A 220 -24.80 -32.44 4.85
C GLY A 220 -24.59 -33.96 4.85
N TYR A 221 -23.42 -34.41 5.32
CA TYR A 221 -23.14 -35.83 5.49
C TYR A 221 -23.72 -36.34 6.79
N GLY A 222 -24.54 -37.39 6.69
CA GLY A 222 -24.96 -38.19 7.84
C GLY A 222 -23.83 -39.09 8.36
N ASP A 223 -24.17 -40.33 8.78
CA ASP A 223 -23.19 -41.35 9.16
C ASP A 223 -22.59 -42.09 7.94
N ASP A 224 -22.45 -41.38 6.81
CA ASP A 224 -22.10 -41.99 5.54
C ASP A 224 -20.56 -42.09 5.37
N SER A 225 -20.08 -43.23 4.87
CA SER A 225 -18.66 -43.53 4.62
C SER A 225 -18.08 -42.73 3.42
N SER A 226 -18.87 -41.92 2.74
CA SER A 226 -18.44 -41.13 1.56
C SER A 226 -17.88 -39.75 1.89
N MET A 227 -17.86 -39.37 3.18
CA MET A 227 -17.36 -38.08 3.65
C MET A 227 -15.89 -37.83 3.28
N PRO A 228 -15.52 -36.63 2.81
CA PRO A 228 -14.12 -36.30 2.54
C PRO A 228 -13.29 -36.28 3.83
N SER A 229 -12.02 -36.64 3.74
CA SER A 229 -11.10 -36.39 4.85
C SER A 229 -10.79 -34.90 4.94
N VAL A 230 -10.74 -34.36 6.18
CA VAL A 230 -10.51 -32.94 6.42
C VAL A 230 -9.26 -32.77 7.28
N PHE A 231 -8.36 -31.91 6.84
CA PHE A 231 -7.17 -31.51 7.58
C PHE A 231 -7.10 -29.98 7.60
N ILE A 232 -7.16 -29.41 8.78
CA ILE A 232 -6.98 -27.95 8.97
C ILE A 232 -5.74 -27.68 9.79
N VAL A 233 -4.99 -26.66 9.39
CA VAL A 233 -3.78 -26.23 10.10
C VAL A 233 -3.77 -24.71 10.21
N GLY A 234 -3.18 -24.21 11.30
CA GLY A 234 -3.03 -22.79 11.53
C GLY A 234 -2.49 -22.49 12.92
N ASP A 235 -2.20 -21.24 13.14
CA ASP A 235 -1.75 -20.72 14.43
C ASP A 235 -2.59 -19.48 14.82
N PRO A 236 -3.51 -19.58 15.81
CA PRO A 236 -4.34 -18.46 16.25
C PRO A 236 -3.52 -17.20 16.63
N LYS A 237 -2.24 -17.35 17.01
CA LYS A 237 -1.33 -16.23 17.30
C LYS A 237 -0.86 -15.50 16.03
N GLN A 238 -1.11 -16.04 14.85
CA GLN A 238 -0.82 -15.41 13.56
C GLN A 238 -2.07 -14.82 12.88
N SER A 239 -3.22 -14.79 13.55
CA SER A 239 -4.43 -14.14 13.05
C SER A 239 -4.29 -12.62 13.16
N ILE A 240 -4.10 -11.94 12.02
CA ILE A 240 -3.91 -10.49 11.92
C ILE A 240 -4.82 -9.84 10.85
N TYR A 241 -5.77 -10.61 10.26
CA TYR A 241 -6.70 -10.13 9.22
C TYR A 241 -8.11 -9.88 9.73
N ARG A 242 -8.25 -9.35 10.95
CA ARG A 242 -9.54 -9.01 11.53
C ARG A 242 -10.29 -7.93 10.73
N PHE A 243 -9.60 -7.00 10.12
CA PHE A 243 -10.19 -6.02 9.20
C PHE A 243 -10.89 -6.69 8.00
N ARG A 244 -10.47 -7.90 7.61
CA ARG A 244 -11.15 -8.81 6.65
C ARG A 244 -12.14 -9.76 7.34
N ARG A 245 -12.48 -9.50 8.60
CA ARG A 245 -13.38 -10.32 9.44
C ARG A 245 -12.85 -11.70 9.80
N ALA A 246 -11.54 -11.97 9.66
CA ALA A 246 -10.93 -13.17 10.21
C ALA A 246 -11.19 -13.24 11.72
N ASP A 247 -11.61 -14.41 12.19
CA ASP A 247 -11.91 -14.62 13.60
C ASP A 247 -11.17 -15.86 14.14
N PRO A 248 -10.11 -15.69 14.94
CA PRO A 248 -9.33 -16.81 15.45
C PRO A 248 -10.13 -17.77 16.33
N ARG A 249 -11.29 -17.35 16.88
CA ARG A 249 -12.19 -18.23 17.64
C ARG A 249 -12.81 -19.34 16.78
N LEU A 250 -12.88 -19.13 15.45
CA LEU A 250 -13.35 -20.14 14.51
C LEU A 250 -12.45 -21.38 14.49
N PHE A 251 -11.15 -21.24 14.81
CA PHE A 251 -10.25 -22.37 14.87
C PHE A 251 -10.67 -23.38 15.97
N ASP A 252 -11.03 -22.89 17.16
CA ASP A 252 -11.53 -23.72 18.24
C ASP A 252 -12.89 -24.31 17.91
N SER A 253 -13.80 -23.54 17.34
CA SER A 253 -15.12 -24.00 16.91
C SER A 253 -15.02 -25.08 15.83
N ALA A 254 -14.13 -24.92 14.85
CA ALA A 254 -13.87 -25.90 13.82
C ALA A 254 -13.24 -27.18 14.38
N ARG A 255 -12.26 -27.07 15.29
CA ARG A 255 -11.67 -28.21 16.00
C ARG A 255 -12.77 -29.02 16.71
N ASP A 256 -13.59 -28.36 17.49
CA ASP A 256 -14.63 -29.01 18.29
C ASP A 256 -15.69 -29.66 17.39
N PHE A 257 -16.01 -29.03 16.26
CA PHE A 257 -16.90 -29.62 15.25
C PHE A 257 -16.29 -30.87 14.61
N LEU A 258 -15.07 -30.79 14.13
CA LEU A 258 -14.38 -31.90 13.47
C LEU A 258 -14.13 -33.09 14.42
N VAL A 259 -13.74 -32.81 15.68
CA VAL A 259 -13.59 -33.86 16.70
C VAL A 259 -14.91 -34.60 16.97
N ARG A 260 -16.02 -33.84 17.10
CA ARG A 260 -17.34 -34.44 17.38
C ARG A 260 -17.92 -35.20 16.17
N LYS A 261 -17.82 -34.61 14.97
CA LYS A 261 -18.45 -35.15 13.76
C LYS A 261 -17.61 -36.18 13.02
N LEU A 262 -16.31 -35.92 12.90
CA LEU A 262 -15.37 -36.72 12.12
C LEU A 262 -14.41 -37.56 12.96
N ASN A 263 -14.54 -37.51 14.29
CA ASN A 263 -13.60 -38.15 15.22
C ASN A 263 -12.14 -37.73 14.94
N ALA A 264 -11.93 -36.46 14.56
CA ALA A 264 -10.63 -35.92 14.17
C ALA A 264 -9.64 -35.90 15.37
N ALA A 265 -8.38 -36.10 15.11
CA ALA A 265 -7.32 -35.94 16.11
C ALA A 265 -6.88 -34.48 16.17
N ALA A 266 -6.90 -33.88 17.36
CA ALA A 266 -6.32 -32.56 17.58
C ALA A 266 -4.84 -32.69 17.92
N LEU A 267 -3.98 -32.09 17.10
CA LEU A 267 -2.52 -32.12 17.26
C LEU A 267 -2.02 -30.69 17.52
N SER A 268 -0.97 -30.56 18.33
CA SER A 268 -0.31 -29.28 18.59
C SER A 268 1.20 -29.40 18.43
N GLN A 269 1.83 -28.37 17.86
CA GLN A 269 3.28 -28.29 17.71
C GLN A 269 3.80 -26.95 18.18
N ASN A 270 4.64 -26.95 19.20
CA ASN A 270 5.23 -25.76 19.82
C ASN A 270 6.76 -25.67 19.58
N THR A 271 7.25 -26.26 18.50
CA THR A 271 8.67 -26.25 18.17
C THR A 271 8.89 -25.58 16.81
N THR A 272 9.55 -24.41 16.85
CA THR A 272 9.96 -23.69 15.63
C THR A 272 11.26 -24.28 15.05
N ARG A 273 11.39 -24.31 13.73
CA ARG A 273 12.64 -24.63 13.03
C ARG A 273 13.24 -23.41 12.35
N ARG A 274 12.50 -22.31 12.30
CA ARG A 274 12.85 -21.06 11.63
C ARG A 274 13.76 -20.20 12.50
N ASN A 275 13.37 -19.96 13.73
CA ASN A 275 13.96 -18.94 14.58
C ASN A 275 15.15 -19.50 15.37
N ALA A 276 16.26 -18.78 15.35
CA ALA A 276 17.42 -19.06 16.20
C ALA A 276 17.08 -18.89 17.70
N PRO A 277 17.87 -19.51 18.61
CA PRO A 277 17.59 -19.53 20.04
C PRO A 277 17.34 -18.14 20.66
N ALA A 278 18.17 -17.14 20.36
CA ALA A 278 18.04 -15.78 20.92
C ALA A 278 16.71 -15.12 20.52
N ILE A 279 16.21 -15.38 19.32
CA ILE A 279 14.91 -14.85 18.87
C ILE A 279 13.78 -15.58 19.58
N ASN A 280 13.85 -16.90 19.66
CA ASN A 280 12.85 -17.71 20.35
C ASN A 280 12.78 -17.36 21.86
N ASP A 281 13.91 -17.12 22.50
CA ASP A 281 13.98 -16.71 23.90
C ASP A 281 13.39 -15.30 24.13
N ALA A 282 13.64 -14.37 23.19
CA ALA A 282 13.03 -13.04 23.23
C ALA A 282 11.51 -13.12 23.06
N VAL A 283 11.01 -13.93 22.11
CA VAL A 283 9.56 -14.17 21.91
C VAL A 283 8.97 -14.76 23.19
N ASN A 284 9.54 -15.85 23.73
CA ASN A 284 9.08 -16.43 24.99
C ASN A 284 9.12 -15.42 26.16
N GLY A 285 10.19 -14.62 26.27
CA GLY A 285 10.32 -13.58 27.29
C GLY A 285 9.21 -12.56 27.22
N VAL A 286 8.92 -12.02 26.01
CA VAL A 286 7.87 -11.02 25.81
C VAL A 286 6.48 -11.58 26.13
N PHE A 287 6.17 -12.79 25.69
CA PHE A 287 4.84 -13.38 25.82
C PHE A 287 4.58 -14.08 27.16
N LEU A 288 5.60 -14.50 27.89
CA LEU A 288 5.46 -15.10 29.22
C LEU A 288 5.55 -14.08 30.35
N ALA A 289 6.35 -13.02 30.19
CA ALA A 289 6.50 -11.95 31.20
C ALA A 289 5.52 -10.79 30.99
N GLY A 290 4.90 -10.68 29.81
CA GLY A 290 4.00 -9.59 29.47
C GLY A 290 2.66 -9.68 30.18
N ALA A 291 2.01 -8.53 30.42
CA ALA A 291 0.62 -8.46 30.86
C ALA A 291 -0.30 -8.76 29.67
N LEU A 292 -0.42 -10.03 29.33
CA LEU A 292 -1.33 -10.51 28.29
C LEU A 292 -2.79 -10.32 28.73
N PRO A 293 -3.74 -10.05 27.81
CA PRO A 293 -5.16 -10.16 28.11
C PRO A 293 -5.51 -11.56 28.62
N GLU A 294 -6.50 -11.66 29.51
CA GLU A 294 -6.91 -12.94 30.12
C GLU A 294 -7.34 -13.97 29.06
N SER A 295 -7.87 -13.47 27.93
CA SER A 295 -8.29 -14.30 26.80
C SER A 295 -7.14 -14.77 25.89
N TYR A 296 -5.91 -14.24 26.04
CA TYR A 296 -4.78 -14.56 25.19
C TYR A 296 -4.05 -15.82 25.67
N GLN A 297 -4.01 -16.84 24.83
CA GLN A 297 -3.33 -18.10 25.17
C GLN A 297 -1.95 -18.16 24.51
N TYR A 298 -0.91 -18.29 25.31
CA TYR A 298 0.44 -18.50 24.85
C TYR A 298 1.09 -19.71 25.52
N ALA A 299 1.56 -20.66 24.71
CA ALA A 299 2.37 -21.77 25.17
C ALA A 299 3.85 -21.52 24.83
N LYS A 300 4.75 -21.77 25.78
CA LYS A 300 6.19 -21.64 25.58
C LYS A 300 6.63 -22.45 24.37
N GLN A 301 7.40 -21.80 23.49
CA GLN A 301 7.93 -22.43 22.28
C GLN A 301 9.35 -22.94 22.51
N ALA A 302 9.66 -24.07 21.90
CA ALA A 302 11.02 -24.61 21.78
C ALA A 302 11.56 -24.29 20.37
N THR A 303 12.87 -24.27 20.22
CA THR A 303 13.49 -24.18 18.91
C THR A 303 14.24 -25.45 18.55
N ALA A 304 14.10 -25.87 17.30
CA ALA A 304 14.89 -26.94 16.68
C ALA A 304 15.87 -26.36 15.65
N TRP A 305 16.23 -25.10 15.78
CA TRP A 305 17.24 -24.45 14.95
C TRP A 305 18.56 -25.24 14.98
N LYS A 306 19.09 -25.52 13.81
CA LYS A 306 20.36 -26.25 13.66
C LYS A 306 21.20 -25.60 12.56
N PRO A 307 22.12 -24.69 12.92
CA PRO A 307 23.00 -24.08 11.95
C PRO A 307 23.98 -25.11 11.38
N LEU A 308 24.36 -24.92 10.11
CA LEU A 308 25.38 -25.75 9.46
C LEU A 308 26.73 -25.56 10.14
N GLN A 309 27.36 -26.61 10.59
CA GLN A 309 28.64 -26.58 11.30
C GLN A 309 29.82 -26.29 10.34
N GLN A 310 29.72 -26.78 9.09
CA GLN A 310 30.80 -26.60 8.11
C GLN A 310 30.83 -25.15 7.62
N GLY A 311 31.98 -24.45 7.80
CA GLY A 311 32.16 -23.08 7.43
C GLY A 311 31.44 -22.07 8.32
N MET A 312 30.95 -22.51 9.49
CA MET A 312 30.25 -21.67 10.44
C MET A 312 31.17 -20.56 10.97
N PRO A 313 30.73 -19.29 11.00
CA PRO A 313 31.46 -18.20 11.63
C PRO A 313 31.72 -18.46 13.11
N ALA A 314 32.83 -17.92 13.64
CA ALA A 314 33.21 -18.13 15.05
C ALA A 314 32.34 -17.34 16.04
N GLU A 315 31.61 -16.33 15.58
CA GLU A 315 30.76 -15.48 16.41
C GLU A 315 29.51 -16.21 16.93
N ALA A 316 29.11 -15.89 18.15
CA ALA A 316 27.96 -16.51 18.81
C ALA A 316 26.64 -16.35 18.04
N TYR A 317 26.44 -15.27 17.28
CA TYR A 317 25.24 -15.06 16.48
C TYR A 317 25.00 -16.15 15.42
N ALA A 318 26.05 -16.82 14.96
CA ALA A 318 25.91 -17.90 13.97
C ALA A 318 25.26 -19.15 14.56
N VAL A 319 25.38 -19.36 15.87
CA VAL A 319 24.79 -20.50 16.59
C VAL A 319 23.46 -20.12 17.23
N ASP A 320 23.44 -19.03 17.96
CA ASP A 320 22.32 -18.64 18.85
C ASP A 320 21.39 -17.59 18.23
N GLY A 321 21.83 -16.93 17.17
CA GLY A 321 21.17 -15.72 16.64
C GLY A 321 21.40 -14.50 17.54
N GLU A 322 20.77 -13.38 17.21
CA GLU A 322 20.81 -12.20 18.06
C GLU A 322 19.47 -11.45 18.10
N THR A 323 19.13 -10.93 19.29
CA THR A 323 17.99 -10.04 19.47
C THR A 323 18.42 -8.86 20.32
N LYS A 324 18.25 -7.62 19.79
CA LYS A 324 18.66 -6.40 20.51
C LYS A 324 17.69 -5.24 20.24
N LEU A 325 17.67 -4.32 21.17
CA LEU A 325 16.98 -3.03 21.02
C LEU A 325 17.98 -1.99 20.56
N LEU A 326 17.61 -1.15 19.60
CA LEU A 326 18.37 0.06 19.29
C LEU A 326 18.05 1.15 20.33
N PRO A 327 18.99 2.01 20.73
CA PRO A 327 18.69 3.14 21.61
C PRO A 327 17.58 4.01 21.01
N LEU A 328 16.63 4.43 21.85
CA LEU A 328 15.56 5.33 21.43
C LEU A 328 16.11 6.66 20.94
N ILE A 329 15.61 7.15 19.83
CA ILE A 329 15.94 8.49 19.32
C ILE A 329 15.28 9.53 20.24
N GLU A 330 16.08 10.39 20.83
CA GLU A 330 15.63 11.45 21.72
C GLU A 330 14.71 12.44 20.97
N ARG A 331 13.80 13.05 21.73
CA ARG A 331 12.94 14.08 21.19
C ARG A 331 13.73 15.37 21.03
N VAL A 332 13.78 15.91 19.84
CA VAL A 332 14.28 17.25 19.59
C VAL A 332 13.24 18.24 20.12
N GLU A 333 13.56 18.91 21.24
CA GLU A 333 12.77 20.05 21.66
C GLU A 333 12.96 21.14 20.60
N ASN A 334 11.92 21.43 19.84
CA ASN A 334 11.90 22.60 18.98
C ASN A 334 12.02 23.82 19.90
N GLU A 335 13.18 24.48 19.92
CA GLU A 335 13.26 25.86 20.36
C GLU A 335 12.16 26.59 19.60
N GLN A 336 11.21 27.19 20.32
CA GLN A 336 10.16 27.97 19.69
C GLN A 336 10.85 29.00 18.79
N PRO A 337 10.58 29.03 17.49
CA PRO A 337 11.21 30.01 16.64
C PRO A 337 10.86 31.39 17.20
N GLU A 338 11.89 32.19 17.48
CA GLU A 338 11.66 33.58 17.85
C GLU A 338 10.70 34.17 16.83
N ARG A 339 9.62 34.75 17.32
CA ARG A 339 8.53 35.34 16.53
C ARG A 339 8.98 36.60 15.77
N TYR A 340 9.99 36.46 14.93
CA TYR A 340 10.43 37.48 13.99
C TYR A 340 10.43 36.89 12.58
N GLY A 341 9.31 36.99 11.89
CA GLY A 341 9.17 36.63 10.50
C GLY A 341 7.81 37.06 9.98
N SER A 342 7.72 37.35 8.69
CA SER A 342 6.43 37.62 8.04
C SER A 342 5.55 36.37 8.10
N ALA A 343 4.22 36.54 7.95
CA ALA A 343 3.29 35.41 7.85
C ALA A 343 3.69 34.41 6.74
N PHE A 344 4.48 34.87 5.75
CA PHE A 344 5.03 34.06 4.67
C PHE A 344 6.18 33.17 5.15
N ASP A 345 7.06 33.66 6.03
CA ASP A 345 8.15 32.84 6.61
C ASP A 345 7.61 31.75 7.56
N VAL A 346 6.48 32.02 8.21
CA VAL A 346 5.77 31.04 9.04
C VAL A 346 5.15 29.94 8.18
N ALA A 347 4.54 30.29 7.03
CA ALA A 347 3.93 29.29 6.13
C ALA A 347 4.98 28.37 5.47
N ILE A 348 6.17 28.91 5.13
CA ILE A 348 7.28 28.12 4.56
C ILE A 348 7.97 27.25 5.63
N ARG A 349 7.97 27.70 6.90
CA ARG A 349 8.57 26.94 8.02
C ARG A 349 7.58 25.98 8.66
N ASP A 350 6.26 26.22 8.57
CA ASP A 350 5.18 25.32 9.05
C ASP A 350 4.75 24.25 8.03
N SER A 351 5.28 24.23 6.83
CA SER A 351 5.43 22.96 6.09
C SER A 351 6.35 22.01 6.87
N GLY A 352 6.48 22.28 8.13
CA GLY A 352 7.24 21.92 9.25
C GLY A 352 7.30 20.44 9.45
N GLN A 353 8.47 19.94 9.39
CA GLN A 353 8.82 18.69 10.01
C GLN A 353 8.39 18.78 11.48
N THR A 354 7.28 18.16 11.83
CA THR A 354 6.92 17.98 13.23
C THR A 354 8.08 17.24 13.91
N SER A 355 8.30 17.46 15.20
CA SER A 355 9.32 16.74 15.96
C SER A 355 9.27 15.23 15.73
N ASP A 356 8.07 14.70 15.48
CA ASP A 356 7.82 13.29 15.20
C ASP A 356 8.40 12.82 13.86
N VAL A 357 8.30 13.63 12.80
CA VAL A 357 8.86 13.34 11.44
C VAL A 357 10.39 13.29 11.51
N GLN A 358 11.00 14.29 12.17
CA GLN A 358 12.46 14.34 12.33
C GLN A 358 12.98 13.15 13.14
N GLN A 359 12.29 12.74 14.21
CA GLN A 359 12.70 11.59 15.00
C GLN A 359 12.74 10.30 14.17
N ARG A 360 11.73 10.05 13.29
CA ARG A 360 11.68 8.84 12.45
C ARG A 360 12.75 8.87 11.35
N TYR A 361 13.08 10.05 10.86
CA TYR A 361 14.21 10.19 9.94
C TYR A 361 15.54 9.85 10.62
N GLU A 362 15.78 10.35 11.84
CA GLU A 362 16.98 10.00 12.61
C GLU A 362 17.01 8.50 13.02
N GLU A 363 15.86 7.92 13.33
CA GLU A 363 15.70 6.48 13.52
C GLU A 363 16.11 5.70 12.27
N GLY A 364 15.65 6.14 11.10
CA GLY A 364 16.03 5.55 9.81
C GLY A 364 17.55 5.61 9.55
N LYS A 365 18.21 6.70 9.92
CA LYS A 365 19.68 6.83 9.81
C LYS A 365 20.42 5.87 10.76
N GLN A 366 19.89 5.69 11.97
CA GLN A 366 20.45 4.73 12.92
C GLN A 366 20.32 3.29 12.39
N VAL A 367 19.17 2.96 11.83
CA VAL A 367 18.88 1.66 11.22
C VAL A 367 19.77 1.42 10.00
N SER A 368 19.94 2.41 9.14
CA SER A 368 20.84 2.32 7.98
C SER A 368 22.28 2.00 8.36
N ARG A 369 22.77 2.61 9.45
CA ARG A 369 24.11 2.31 9.99
C ARG A 369 24.21 0.86 10.49
N LEU A 370 23.16 0.36 11.16
CA LEU A 370 23.10 -1.05 11.58
C LEU A 370 23.15 -1.98 10.38
N ILE A 371 22.38 -1.71 9.33
CA ILE A 371 22.34 -2.53 8.10
C ILE A 371 23.73 -2.61 7.47
N HIS A 372 24.42 -1.48 7.29
CA HIS A 372 25.78 -1.47 6.76
C HIS A 372 26.75 -2.28 7.62
N HIS A 373 26.68 -2.12 8.94
CA HIS A 373 27.51 -2.90 9.87
C HIS A 373 27.26 -4.41 9.73
N VAL A 374 26.01 -4.83 9.68
CA VAL A 374 25.65 -6.24 9.57
C VAL A 374 26.08 -6.80 8.22
N ILE A 375 25.90 -6.08 7.11
CA ILE A 375 26.39 -6.50 5.79
C ILE A 375 27.91 -6.70 5.80
N ALA A 376 28.64 -5.80 6.45
CA ALA A 376 30.10 -5.88 6.50
C ALA A 376 30.64 -6.97 7.43
N THR A 377 29.89 -7.37 8.47
CA THR A 377 30.43 -8.22 9.56
C THR A 377 29.75 -9.57 9.70
N ARG A 378 28.54 -9.78 9.10
CA ARG A 378 27.75 -10.98 9.34
C ARG A 378 27.72 -11.92 8.14
N GLN A 379 27.50 -13.20 8.41
CA GLN A 379 27.22 -14.23 7.40
C GLN A 379 25.82 -14.80 7.62
N VAL A 380 25.21 -15.23 6.56
CA VAL A 380 23.85 -15.81 6.52
C VAL A 380 23.92 -17.26 6.09
N MET A 381 23.15 -18.10 6.75
CA MET A 381 22.92 -19.47 6.29
C MET A 381 21.86 -19.46 5.20
N ASP A 382 22.25 -19.92 4.02
CA ASP A 382 21.42 -19.93 2.81
C ASP A 382 21.39 -21.34 2.19
N LYS A 383 20.50 -21.54 1.21
CA LYS A 383 20.37 -22.82 0.50
C LYS A 383 20.69 -22.67 -0.98
N LYS A 384 21.55 -23.56 -1.49
CA LYS A 384 21.77 -23.70 -2.92
C LYS A 384 21.69 -25.18 -3.30
N ASP A 385 20.90 -25.52 -4.30
CA ASP A 385 20.66 -26.90 -4.75
C ASP A 385 20.27 -27.87 -3.61
N GLY A 386 19.43 -27.37 -2.68
CA GLY A 386 18.98 -28.14 -1.51
C GLY A 386 20.01 -28.33 -0.40
N LYS A 387 21.21 -27.73 -0.51
CA LYS A 387 22.29 -27.80 0.49
C LYS A 387 22.47 -26.47 1.17
N ASP A 388 22.54 -26.49 2.50
CA ASP A 388 22.84 -25.32 3.31
C ASP A 388 24.30 -24.92 3.12
N TYR A 389 24.56 -23.57 3.08
CA TYR A 389 25.93 -23.00 3.04
C TYR A 389 25.95 -21.62 3.70
N TRP A 390 27.12 -21.14 4.11
CA TRP A 390 27.32 -19.80 4.66
C TRP A 390 27.80 -18.85 3.58
N ARG A 391 27.18 -17.65 3.53
CA ARG A 391 27.59 -16.52 2.66
C ARG A 391 27.57 -15.21 3.40
N PRO A 392 28.30 -14.18 2.93
CA PRO A 392 28.18 -12.82 3.44
C PRO A 392 26.73 -12.32 3.39
N ALA A 393 26.33 -11.51 4.39
CA ALA A 393 25.04 -10.84 4.41
C ALA A 393 24.90 -9.84 3.25
N ARG A 394 23.70 -9.67 2.74
CA ARG A 394 23.33 -8.76 1.64
C ARG A 394 22.15 -7.88 2.04
N ALA A 395 21.89 -6.83 1.29
CA ALA A 395 20.74 -5.97 1.54
C ALA A 395 19.40 -6.72 1.47
N SER A 396 19.25 -7.68 0.56
CA SER A 396 18.04 -8.51 0.42
C SER A 396 17.76 -9.45 1.62
N ASP A 397 18.73 -9.62 2.51
CA ASP A 397 18.54 -10.41 3.74
C ASP A 397 17.77 -9.65 4.83
N PHE A 398 17.45 -8.37 4.59
CA PHE A 398 16.74 -7.54 5.55
C PHE A 398 15.29 -7.33 5.15
N ILE A 399 14.41 -7.48 6.16
CA ILE A 399 13.06 -6.96 6.14
C ILE A 399 12.95 -5.90 7.23
N LEU A 400 12.53 -4.69 6.83
CA LEU A 400 12.16 -3.61 7.71
C LEU A 400 10.64 -3.61 7.88
N LEU A 401 10.17 -3.77 9.11
CA LEU A 401 8.75 -3.90 9.42
C LEU A 401 8.21 -2.66 10.11
N VAL A 402 7.12 -2.12 9.58
CA VAL A 402 6.35 -1.05 10.21
C VAL A 402 4.96 -1.55 10.58
N LYS A 403 4.40 -1.04 11.68
CA LYS A 403 3.00 -1.27 12.03
C LYS A 403 2.06 -0.40 11.21
N ARG A 404 2.49 0.81 10.85
CA ARG A 404 1.70 1.83 10.14
C ARG A 404 2.55 2.50 9.07
N ARG A 405 1.96 2.83 7.93
CA ARG A 405 2.66 3.44 6.79
C ARG A 405 3.02 4.91 6.97
N LYS A 406 2.40 5.61 7.91
CA LYS A 406 2.49 7.06 8.12
C LYS A 406 3.91 7.65 8.01
N TYR A 407 4.92 6.95 8.51
CA TYR A 407 6.30 7.44 8.55
C TYR A 407 7.23 6.72 7.56
N LEU A 408 6.71 5.91 6.64
CA LEU A 408 7.52 5.25 5.61
C LEU A 408 8.40 6.21 4.81
N PRO A 409 7.90 7.37 4.34
CA PRO A 409 8.72 8.31 3.58
C PRO A 409 10.00 8.77 4.29
N GLN A 410 9.98 8.85 5.63
CA GLN A 410 11.13 9.23 6.43
C GLN A 410 12.17 8.13 6.46
N PHE A 411 11.75 6.89 6.58
CA PHE A 411 12.63 5.73 6.53
C PHE A 411 13.21 5.53 5.14
N GLU A 412 12.40 5.63 4.09
CA GLU A 412 12.81 5.57 2.69
C GLU A 412 13.87 6.65 2.37
N ARG A 413 13.64 7.89 2.83
CA ARG A 413 14.59 8.97 2.69
C ARG A 413 15.92 8.65 3.38
N ALA A 414 15.88 8.13 4.61
CA ALA A 414 17.07 7.80 5.37
C ALA A 414 17.89 6.66 4.72
N LEU A 415 17.23 5.63 4.20
CA LEU A 415 17.85 4.54 3.45
C LEU A 415 18.52 5.06 2.17
N ARG A 416 17.81 5.89 1.41
CA ARG A 416 18.32 6.49 0.18
C ARG A 416 19.56 7.34 0.42
N GLU A 417 19.53 8.21 1.43
CA GLU A 417 20.68 9.05 1.79
C GLU A 417 21.87 8.23 2.30
N ALA A 418 21.63 7.06 2.88
CA ALA A 418 22.65 6.11 3.28
C ALA A 418 23.17 5.23 2.11
N GLY A 419 22.67 5.40 0.89
CA GLY A 419 23.06 4.59 -0.26
C GLY A 419 22.54 3.15 -0.26
N LEU A 420 21.48 2.87 0.53
CA LEU A 420 20.82 1.58 0.55
C LEU A 420 19.63 1.60 -0.43
N ALA A 421 19.71 0.77 -1.46
CA ALA A 421 18.56 0.53 -2.31
C ALA A 421 17.49 -0.22 -1.51
N TYR A 422 16.24 0.11 -1.72
CA TYR A 422 15.12 -0.52 -1.01
C TYR A 422 13.99 -0.86 -1.99
N ASP A 423 13.19 -1.83 -1.57
CA ASP A 423 11.95 -2.21 -2.20
C ASP A 423 10.82 -1.94 -1.21
N SER A 424 9.84 -1.15 -1.61
CA SER A 424 8.69 -0.77 -0.78
C SER A 424 7.42 -1.17 -1.50
N THR A 425 6.61 -2.02 -0.89
CA THR A 425 5.36 -2.57 -1.44
C THR A 425 4.26 -1.49 -1.57
N ARG A 426 4.56 -0.36 -2.19
CA ARG A 426 3.63 0.75 -2.31
C ARG A 426 3.25 1.04 -3.76
N LEU A 427 1.99 0.86 -4.11
CA LEU A 427 1.36 1.64 -5.18
C LEU A 427 1.24 3.13 -4.77
N GLY A 428 0.97 3.45 -3.51
CA GLY A 428 0.91 4.82 -2.98
C GLY A 428 2.26 5.50 -2.78
N GLY A 429 3.36 4.75 -2.62
CA GLY A 429 4.72 5.30 -2.56
C GLY A 429 5.11 6.01 -3.84
N LEU A 430 4.69 5.50 -4.98
CA LEU A 430 4.92 6.12 -6.28
C LEU A 430 4.33 7.55 -6.32
N LEU A 431 3.07 7.70 -5.93
CA LEU A 431 2.36 8.99 -5.98
C LEU A 431 2.87 10.04 -4.99
N ASN A 432 3.65 9.64 -3.99
CA ASN A 432 4.26 10.52 -3.00
C ASN A 432 5.74 10.83 -3.30
N THR A 433 6.28 10.34 -4.41
CA THR A 433 7.62 10.72 -4.86
C THR A 433 7.62 12.11 -5.49
N LEU A 434 8.73 12.82 -5.38
CA LEU A 434 8.82 14.22 -5.80
C LEU A 434 8.55 14.39 -7.30
N GLU A 435 9.10 13.51 -8.12
CA GLU A 435 8.92 13.51 -9.58
C GLU A 435 7.46 13.31 -9.99
N ILE A 436 6.73 12.45 -9.27
CA ILE A 436 5.31 12.19 -9.58
C ILE A 436 4.42 13.29 -9.00
N ASP A 437 4.79 13.84 -7.84
CA ASP A 437 4.11 15.02 -7.29
C ASP A 437 4.18 16.21 -8.25
N ASP A 438 5.34 16.43 -8.85
CA ASP A 438 5.52 17.45 -9.90
C ASP A 438 4.65 17.18 -11.14
N LEU A 439 4.54 15.92 -11.57
CA LEU A 439 3.67 15.55 -12.70
C LEU A 439 2.18 15.75 -12.38
N ILE A 440 1.73 15.35 -11.19
CA ILE A 440 0.34 15.59 -10.77
C ILE A 440 0.07 17.10 -10.65
N ALA A 441 1.04 17.87 -10.15
CA ALA A 441 0.95 19.34 -10.14
C ALA A 441 0.86 19.91 -11.56
N LEU A 442 1.65 19.38 -12.52
CA LEU A 442 1.57 19.75 -13.92
C LEU A 442 0.18 19.48 -14.50
N LEU A 443 -0.33 18.25 -14.36
CA LEU A 443 -1.67 17.89 -14.83
C LEU A 443 -2.74 18.79 -14.19
N THR A 444 -2.59 19.11 -12.90
CA THR A 444 -3.49 20.03 -12.18
C THR A 444 -3.48 21.43 -12.79
N VAL A 445 -2.31 21.95 -13.19
CA VAL A 445 -2.20 23.25 -13.87
C VAL A 445 -2.85 23.23 -15.25
N LEU A 446 -2.74 22.12 -15.99
CA LEU A 446 -3.39 22.00 -17.30
C LEU A 446 -4.92 22.08 -17.18
N VAL A 447 -5.51 21.52 -16.12
CA VAL A 447 -6.96 21.63 -15.83
C VAL A 447 -7.31 22.98 -15.22
N SER A 448 -6.49 23.47 -14.28
CA SER A 448 -6.75 24.70 -13.50
C SER A 448 -5.53 25.64 -13.52
N PRO A 449 -5.30 26.39 -14.59
CA PRO A 449 -4.08 27.17 -14.80
C PRO A 449 -3.84 28.28 -13.75
N ARG A 450 -4.91 28.73 -13.09
CA ARG A 450 -4.83 29.77 -12.06
C ARG A 450 -4.64 29.22 -10.64
N HIS A 451 -4.29 27.95 -10.53
CA HIS A 451 -3.91 27.36 -9.24
C HIS A 451 -2.43 27.64 -9.00
N ASP A 452 -2.13 28.72 -8.30
CA ASP A 452 -0.80 29.31 -8.20
C ASP A 452 0.24 28.39 -7.54
N LEU A 453 -0.15 27.55 -6.55
CA LEU A 453 0.79 26.67 -5.85
C LEU A 453 1.32 25.53 -6.74
N PRO A 454 0.50 24.73 -7.42
CA PRO A 454 0.99 23.76 -8.41
C PRO A 454 1.78 24.40 -9.54
N LEU A 455 1.37 25.60 -10.00
CA LEU A 455 2.12 26.32 -11.04
C LEU A 455 3.52 26.71 -10.53
N ALA A 456 3.65 27.23 -9.32
CA ALA A 456 4.94 27.53 -8.73
C ALA A 456 5.81 26.28 -8.57
N GLN A 457 5.21 25.15 -8.18
CA GLN A 457 5.88 23.87 -8.05
C GLN A 457 6.50 23.42 -9.38
N ILE A 458 5.72 23.36 -10.45
CA ILE A 458 6.21 22.90 -11.76
C ILE A 458 7.23 23.84 -12.38
N LEU A 459 7.15 25.15 -12.15
CA LEU A 459 8.15 26.10 -12.63
C LEU A 459 9.51 25.86 -11.96
N ARG A 460 9.53 25.44 -10.69
CA ARG A 460 10.78 25.07 -9.97
C ARG A 460 11.27 23.67 -10.27
N SER A 461 10.38 22.77 -10.69
CA SER A 461 10.72 21.39 -10.98
C SER A 461 11.77 21.27 -12.10
N PRO A 462 12.41 20.13 -12.27
CA PRO A 462 13.35 19.88 -13.38
C PRO A 462 12.72 20.09 -14.77
N ILE A 463 11.42 20.13 -14.90
CA ILE A 463 10.69 20.38 -16.17
C ILE A 463 11.03 21.78 -16.72
N PHE A 464 11.00 22.80 -15.87
CA PHE A 464 11.26 24.19 -16.27
C PHE A 464 12.48 24.80 -15.62
N SER A 465 12.95 24.30 -14.48
CA SER A 465 14.17 24.66 -13.77
C SER A 465 14.31 26.16 -13.49
N PHE A 466 13.24 26.82 -13.05
CA PHE A 466 13.30 28.23 -12.70
C PHE A 466 14.15 28.46 -11.45
N THR A 467 15.01 29.48 -11.52
CA THR A 467 15.82 29.92 -10.38
C THR A 467 14.97 30.71 -9.36
N GLU A 468 15.46 30.79 -8.10
CA GLU A 468 14.82 31.61 -7.05
C GLU A 468 14.59 33.05 -7.51
N GLN A 469 15.54 33.64 -8.23
CA GLN A 469 15.41 35.00 -8.75
C GLN A 469 14.24 35.10 -9.74
N GLN A 470 14.09 34.14 -10.65
CA GLN A 470 12.99 34.14 -11.63
C GLN A 470 11.63 33.94 -10.96
N MET A 471 11.57 33.08 -9.94
CA MET A 471 10.37 32.90 -9.13
C MET A 471 9.99 34.19 -8.39
N GLN A 472 10.98 34.88 -7.83
CA GLN A 472 10.78 36.15 -7.14
C GLN A 472 10.33 37.26 -8.11
N GLU A 473 10.92 37.39 -9.29
CA GLU A 473 10.51 38.34 -10.34
C GLU A 473 9.07 38.10 -10.75
N LEU A 474 8.68 36.84 -10.97
CA LEU A 474 7.31 36.50 -11.30
C LEU A 474 6.33 36.83 -10.17
N SER A 475 6.68 36.51 -8.93
CA SER A 475 5.89 36.81 -7.73
C SER A 475 5.70 38.31 -7.52
N MET A 476 6.75 39.11 -7.71
CA MET A 476 6.70 40.56 -7.57
C MET A 476 5.82 41.22 -8.65
N SER A 477 5.60 40.61 -9.78
CA SER A 477 4.72 41.11 -10.85
C SER A 477 3.24 40.98 -10.51
N ILE A 478 2.89 40.24 -9.46
CA ILE A 478 1.51 40.05 -8.97
C ILE A 478 1.17 41.16 -8.01
N GLY A 479 0.26 42.05 -8.40
CA GLY A 479 -0.02 43.28 -7.67
C GLY A 479 -1.16 43.15 -6.65
N GLY A 480 -0.85 43.48 -5.38
CA GLY A 480 -1.85 43.59 -4.29
C GLY A 480 -2.75 44.83 -4.34
N ASN A 481 -2.44 45.87 -5.15
CA ASN A 481 -3.11 47.19 -5.13
C ASN A 481 -3.77 47.56 -6.46
N GLY A 482 -4.20 46.58 -7.26
CA GLY A 482 -4.85 46.85 -8.55
C GLY A 482 -3.89 47.21 -9.70
N GLN A 483 -2.60 47.27 -9.43
CA GLN A 483 -1.54 47.44 -10.43
C GLN A 483 -0.72 46.14 -10.43
N GLY A 484 -0.92 45.26 -11.41
CA GLY A 484 -0.24 44.01 -11.55
C GLY A 484 -1.16 42.89 -12.04
N TYR A 485 -0.59 41.72 -12.27
CA TYR A 485 -1.34 40.53 -12.72
C TYR A 485 -2.16 39.92 -11.57
N ARG A 486 -3.26 39.24 -11.91
CA ARG A 486 -4.19 38.68 -10.93
C ARG A 486 -3.73 37.27 -10.42
N SER A 487 -2.92 36.56 -11.21
CA SER A 487 -2.43 35.26 -10.91
C SER A 487 -1.03 35.04 -11.51
N TRP A 488 -0.33 34.02 -11.04
CA TRP A 488 0.96 33.59 -11.61
C TRP A 488 0.82 33.23 -13.09
N TRP A 489 -0.31 32.66 -13.49
CA TRP A 489 -0.60 32.34 -14.88
C TRP A 489 -0.65 33.61 -15.77
N ASP A 490 -1.39 34.61 -15.34
CA ASP A 490 -1.49 35.84 -16.10
C ASP A 490 -0.12 36.54 -16.20
N ALA A 491 0.69 36.51 -15.13
CA ALA A 491 2.05 37.04 -15.11
C ALA A 491 2.99 36.24 -16.04
N LEU A 492 2.88 34.91 -16.03
CA LEU A 492 3.66 34.00 -16.89
C LEU A 492 3.41 34.30 -18.38
N GLN A 493 2.14 34.43 -18.77
CA GLN A 493 1.71 34.75 -20.15
C GLN A 493 2.21 36.10 -20.65
N ALA A 494 2.27 37.09 -19.77
CA ALA A 494 2.65 38.47 -20.13
C ALA A 494 4.17 38.73 -20.05
N SER A 495 4.94 37.79 -19.54
CA SER A 495 6.38 37.93 -19.31
C SER A 495 7.17 38.13 -20.63
N GLN A 496 8.18 39.00 -20.59
CA GLN A 496 9.12 39.18 -21.71
C GLN A 496 10.41 38.32 -21.57
N ASN A 497 10.57 37.63 -20.45
CA ASN A 497 11.70 36.76 -20.24
C ASN A 497 11.61 35.52 -21.15
N PRO A 498 12.64 35.18 -21.95
CA PRO A 498 12.57 34.07 -22.91
C PRO A 498 12.26 32.70 -22.26
N GLN A 499 12.80 32.43 -21.08
CA GLN A 499 12.54 31.17 -20.37
C GLN A 499 11.09 31.12 -19.87
N THR A 500 10.58 32.21 -19.32
CA THR A 500 9.19 32.33 -18.87
C THR A 500 8.24 32.18 -20.06
N GLN A 501 8.53 32.80 -21.21
CA GLN A 501 7.76 32.63 -22.44
C GLN A 501 7.80 31.20 -22.97
N LYS A 502 8.93 30.51 -22.82
CA LYS A 502 9.04 29.09 -23.19
C LYS A 502 8.10 28.25 -22.33
N ALA A 503 8.12 28.41 -21.00
CA ALA A 503 7.21 27.71 -20.09
C ALA A 503 5.74 28.01 -20.41
N ALA A 504 5.39 29.27 -20.64
CA ALA A 504 4.03 29.68 -21.01
C ALA A 504 3.52 28.99 -22.28
N ARG A 505 4.37 28.89 -23.31
CA ARG A 505 4.03 28.21 -24.58
C ARG A 505 3.82 26.72 -24.39
N TYR A 506 4.70 26.02 -23.65
CA TYR A 506 4.53 24.59 -23.39
C TYR A 506 3.24 24.30 -22.60
N LEU A 507 3.01 25.06 -21.54
CA LEU A 507 1.81 24.87 -20.71
C LEU A 507 0.52 25.14 -21.47
N GLU A 508 0.47 26.18 -22.32
CA GLU A 508 -0.69 26.47 -23.15
C GLU A 508 -0.88 25.39 -24.23
N HIS A 509 0.21 24.89 -24.84
CA HIS A 509 0.18 23.83 -25.82
C HIS A 509 -0.37 22.53 -25.20
N TRP A 510 0.21 22.08 -24.09
CA TRP A 510 -0.22 20.87 -23.42
C TRP A 510 -1.65 20.98 -22.87
N ARG A 511 -2.06 22.16 -22.44
CA ARG A 511 -3.44 22.42 -22.01
C ARG A 511 -4.43 22.18 -23.15
N GLY A 512 -4.16 22.71 -24.34
CA GLY A 512 -4.99 22.47 -25.52
C GLY A 512 -5.07 20.98 -25.91
N LEU A 513 -3.97 20.26 -25.77
CA LEU A 513 -3.94 18.82 -26.02
C LEU A 513 -4.64 17.99 -24.92
N GLY A 514 -4.61 18.44 -23.67
CA GLY A 514 -5.29 17.79 -22.55
C GLY A 514 -6.81 17.73 -22.67
N GLU A 515 -7.42 18.52 -23.56
CA GLU A 515 -8.85 18.45 -23.88
C GLU A 515 -9.19 17.34 -24.88
N VAL A 516 -8.18 16.80 -25.60
CA VAL A 516 -8.38 15.91 -26.74
C VAL A 516 -7.71 14.54 -26.55
N LEU A 517 -6.50 14.52 -25.96
CA LEU A 517 -5.72 13.31 -25.81
C LEU A 517 -6.10 12.51 -24.55
N PRO A 518 -6.05 11.18 -24.60
CA PRO A 518 -6.03 10.34 -23.41
C PRO A 518 -4.88 10.74 -22.47
N VAL A 519 -5.04 10.48 -21.16
CA VAL A 519 -4.05 10.92 -20.17
C VAL A 519 -2.68 10.31 -20.41
N HIS A 520 -2.61 9.04 -20.75
CA HIS A 520 -1.36 8.36 -21.09
C HIS A 520 -0.65 9.04 -22.28
N ASP A 521 -1.36 9.27 -23.38
CA ASP A 521 -0.80 9.86 -24.60
C ASP A 521 -0.33 11.31 -24.36
N LEU A 522 -1.07 12.05 -23.55
CA LEU A 522 -0.66 13.39 -23.12
C LEU A 522 0.63 13.35 -22.29
N LEU A 523 0.73 12.42 -21.33
CA LEU A 523 1.92 12.26 -20.51
C LEU A 523 3.13 11.83 -21.35
N ASP A 524 2.97 10.86 -22.24
CA ASP A 524 4.04 10.40 -23.13
C ASP A 524 4.56 11.54 -24.01
N LEU A 525 3.66 12.32 -24.58
CA LEU A 525 4.02 13.51 -25.34
C LEU A 525 4.76 14.54 -24.48
N ILE A 526 4.30 14.81 -23.24
CA ILE A 526 5.00 15.70 -22.32
C ILE A 526 6.39 15.18 -21.98
N TYR A 527 6.55 13.87 -21.75
CA TYR A 527 7.84 13.24 -21.50
C TYR A 527 8.81 13.49 -22.64
N HIS A 528 8.32 13.33 -23.86
CA HIS A 528 9.12 13.53 -25.04
C HIS A 528 9.46 15.00 -25.29
N GLU A 529 8.48 15.90 -25.31
CA GLU A 529 8.66 17.34 -25.62
C GLU A 529 9.50 18.10 -24.60
N SER A 530 9.40 17.74 -23.32
CA SER A 530 10.18 18.37 -22.25
C SER A 530 11.54 17.70 -22.00
N ASN A 531 11.84 16.59 -22.68
CA ASN A 531 12.97 15.69 -22.35
C ASN A 531 12.97 15.31 -20.87
N LEU A 532 11.79 14.98 -20.34
CA LEU A 532 11.51 14.85 -18.91
C LEU A 532 12.48 13.87 -18.22
N ARG A 533 12.69 12.70 -18.80
CA ARG A 533 13.60 11.68 -18.27
C ARG A 533 15.02 12.22 -18.12
N VAL A 534 15.54 12.97 -19.08
CA VAL A 534 16.89 13.56 -19.03
C VAL A 534 16.94 14.64 -17.97
N SER A 535 15.92 15.50 -17.89
CA SER A 535 15.85 16.60 -16.90
C SER A 535 15.89 16.06 -15.47
N TYR A 536 15.10 15.03 -15.18
CA TYR A 536 15.07 14.38 -13.87
C TYR A 536 16.32 13.54 -13.60
N ALA A 537 16.88 12.86 -14.61
CA ALA A 537 18.12 12.11 -14.46
C ALA A 537 19.32 13.03 -14.11
N VAL A 538 19.35 14.25 -14.64
CA VAL A 538 20.39 15.24 -14.32
C VAL A 538 20.16 15.86 -12.95
N ALA A 539 18.91 16.12 -12.56
CA ALA A 539 18.57 16.69 -11.27
C ALA A 539 18.71 15.69 -10.10
N ALA A 540 18.53 14.40 -10.38
CA ALA A 540 18.62 13.35 -9.38
C ALA A 540 20.08 13.09 -8.97
N GLN A 541 20.29 12.83 -7.66
CA GLN A 541 21.56 12.32 -7.16
C GLN A 541 21.89 10.96 -7.81
N ASN A 542 23.17 10.66 -8.03
CA ASN A 542 23.59 9.45 -8.77
C ASN A 542 22.94 8.15 -8.27
N LEU A 543 22.82 7.98 -6.95
CA LEU A 543 22.21 6.79 -6.32
C LEU A 543 20.69 6.71 -6.49
N ALA A 544 20.02 7.84 -6.66
CA ALA A 544 18.55 7.90 -6.81
C ALA A 544 18.10 7.90 -8.27
N ARG A 545 19.02 8.08 -9.22
CA ARG A 545 18.69 8.27 -10.65
C ARG A 545 17.88 7.13 -11.24
N ALA A 546 18.32 5.90 -11.03
CA ALA A 546 17.61 4.72 -11.54
C ALA A 546 16.19 4.63 -10.97
N GLN A 547 16.02 4.91 -9.68
CA GLN A 547 14.70 4.90 -9.04
C GLN A 547 13.79 6.01 -9.56
N VAL A 548 14.31 7.22 -9.75
CA VAL A 548 13.54 8.34 -10.31
C VAL A 548 13.05 8.02 -11.72
N LEU A 549 13.90 7.43 -12.56
CA LEU A 549 13.51 7.01 -13.90
C LEU A 549 12.47 5.88 -13.88
N ALA A 550 12.67 4.88 -13.03
CA ALA A 550 11.69 3.80 -12.86
C ALA A 550 10.33 4.32 -12.33
N ASN A 551 10.32 5.31 -11.43
CA ASN A 551 9.07 5.93 -10.97
C ASN A 551 8.34 6.67 -12.09
N LEU A 552 9.07 7.38 -12.96
CA LEU A 552 8.48 8.04 -14.12
C LEU A 552 7.84 7.03 -15.08
N ASP A 553 8.52 5.90 -15.34
CA ASP A 553 8.01 4.84 -16.20
C ASP A 553 6.78 4.14 -15.58
N ALA A 554 6.83 3.82 -14.29
CA ALA A 554 5.71 3.26 -13.56
C ALA A 554 4.48 4.18 -13.54
N PHE A 555 4.67 5.50 -13.49
CA PHE A 555 3.54 6.43 -13.54
C PHE A 555 2.89 6.49 -14.93
N LEU A 556 3.69 6.37 -15.98
CA LEU A 556 3.17 6.29 -17.34
C LEU A 556 2.38 4.99 -17.54
N GLU A 557 2.88 3.87 -17.03
CA GLU A 557 2.18 2.59 -17.02
C GLU A 557 0.89 2.63 -16.19
N LEU A 558 0.92 3.26 -15.02
CA LEU A 558 -0.27 3.49 -14.20
C LEU A 558 -1.35 4.26 -14.99
N ALA A 559 -0.96 5.32 -15.71
CA ALA A 559 -1.88 6.10 -16.54
C ALA A 559 -2.49 5.28 -17.68
N LEU A 560 -1.75 4.31 -18.24
CA LEU A 560 -2.25 3.40 -19.27
C LEU A 560 -3.26 2.39 -18.72
N ASN A 561 -2.99 1.85 -17.53
CA ASN A 561 -3.78 0.78 -16.92
C ASN A 561 -4.98 1.29 -16.11
N GLN A 562 -5.03 2.61 -15.83
CA GLN A 562 -6.09 3.19 -15.00
C GLN A 562 -7.48 2.96 -15.62
N ASP A 563 -8.44 2.60 -14.78
CA ASP A 563 -9.85 2.34 -15.13
C ASP A 563 -10.04 1.25 -16.23
N GLY A 564 -9.15 0.27 -16.25
CA GLY A 564 -9.19 -0.85 -17.22
C GLY A 564 -9.06 -0.39 -18.68
N GLY A 565 -8.27 0.65 -18.94
CA GLY A 565 -8.05 1.19 -20.28
C GLY A 565 -9.20 2.05 -20.80
N ARG A 566 -10.12 2.52 -19.92
CA ARG A 566 -11.25 3.38 -20.36
C ARG A 566 -10.88 4.84 -20.54
N TYR A 567 -9.63 5.20 -20.39
CA TYR A 567 -9.10 6.55 -20.57
C TYR A 567 -9.91 7.62 -19.81
N PRO A 568 -9.78 7.73 -18.46
CA PRO A 568 -10.50 8.73 -17.70
C PRO A 568 -10.18 10.14 -18.18
N SER A 569 -11.12 11.07 -18.01
CA SER A 569 -10.82 12.50 -18.27
C SER A 569 -9.68 12.95 -17.35
N LEU A 570 -8.89 13.93 -17.81
CA LEU A 570 -7.75 14.46 -17.05
C LEU A 570 -8.15 14.88 -15.61
N SER A 571 -9.30 15.53 -15.45
CA SER A 571 -9.81 15.91 -14.12
C SER A 571 -10.11 14.68 -13.25
N ARG A 572 -10.75 13.66 -13.81
CA ARG A 572 -11.06 12.41 -13.08
C ARG A 572 -9.78 11.66 -12.70
N PHE A 573 -8.81 11.59 -13.59
CA PHE A 573 -7.52 10.98 -13.31
C PHE A 573 -6.82 11.66 -12.12
N ILE A 574 -6.79 13.00 -12.09
CA ILE A 574 -6.20 13.77 -10.99
C ILE A 574 -6.94 13.50 -9.67
N ASP A 575 -8.28 13.43 -9.70
CA ASP A 575 -9.09 13.15 -8.52
C ASP A 575 -8.80 11.73 -7.99
N GLU A 576 -8.64 10.75 -8.86
CA GLU A 576 -8.29 9.37 -8.51
C GLU A 576 -6.88 9.27 -7.91
N MET A 577 -5.88 9.92 -8.53
CA MET A 577 -4.52 9.99 -7.97
C MET A 577 -4.51 10.63 -6.58
N ASN A 578 -5.26 11.69 -6.39
CA ASN A 578 -5.41 12.35 -5.09
C ASN A 578 -6.22 11.52 -4.07
N ALA A 579 -7.15 10.69 -4.53
CA ALA A 579 -7.87 9.76 -3.68
C ALA A 579 -6.96 8.61 -3.22
N MET A 580 -6.14 8.04 -4.11
CA MET A 580 -5.13 7.03 -3.79
C MET A 580 -4.11 7.56 -2.77
N ARG A 581 -3.64 8.82 -2.93
CA ARG A 581 -2.76 9.47 -1.94
C ARG A 581 -3.39 9.58 -0.56
N ARG A 582 -4.67 9.95 -0.48
CA ARG A 582 -5.40 10.10 0.79
C ARG A 582 -5.70 8.78 1.45
N GLY A 583 -5.94 7.72 0.70
CA GLY A 583 -6.13 6.36 1.21
C GLY A 583 -4.88 5.83 1.92
N ASP A 584 -3.69 6.28 1.52
CA ASP A 584 -2.43 5.91 2.18
C ASP A 584 -2.22 6.58 3.56
N ASP A 585 -2.88 7.70 3.83
CA ASP A 585 -2.78 8.44 5.10
C ASP A 585 -3.74 7.92 6.17
N ASP A 586 -4.78 7.15 5.81
CA ASP A 586 -5.73 6.58 6.77
C ASP A 586 -5.10 5.41 7.55
N GLU A 587 -5.34 5.40 8.87
CA GLU A 587 -4.83 4.41 9.84
C GLU A 587 -5.44 3.00 9.66
N THR A 588 -6.17 2.74 8.60
CA THR A 588 -6.75 1.42 8.32
C THR A 588 -5.68 0.46 7.83
N PRO A 589 -5.68 -0.79 8.32
CA PRO A 589 -4.85 -1.84 7.73
C PRO A 589 -5.22 -1.96 6.25
N ASP A 590 -4.22 -1.96 5.39
CA ASP A 590 -4.38 -1.73 3.98
C ASP A 590 -4.86 -2.97 3.23
N GLU A 591 -5.98 -2.85 2.53
CA GLU A 591 -6.46 -3.86 1.59
C GLU A 591 -5.50 -4.01 0.39
N GLY A 592 -4.74 -2.97 0.05
CA GLY A 592 -3.76 -2.98 -1.05
C GLY A 592 -2.54 -3.88 -0.84
N ASP A 593 -2.15 -4.19 0.42
CA ASP A 593 -1.09 -5.18 0.68
C ASP A 593 -1.49 -6.60 0.27
N VAL A 594 -2.76 -6.83 0.12
CA VAL A 594 -3.31 -8.14 -0.23
C VAL A 594 -3.53 -8.30 -1.73
N GLU A 595 -3.73 -7.21 -2.46
CA GLU A 595 -3.64 -7.24 -3.92
C GLU A 595 -2.20 -7.51 -4.37
N ALA A 596 -1.20 -7.08 -3.60
CA ALA A 596 0.19 -7.47 -3.81
C ALA A 596 0.41 -8.97 -3.52
N GLU A 597 -0.23 -9.55 -2.47
CA GLU A 597 -0.19 -11.00 -2.23
C GLU A 597 -0.96 -11.81 -3.29
N ALA A 598 -2.10 -11.32 -3.78
CA ALA A 598 -2.83 -11.94 -4.89
C ALA A 598 -2.06 -11.85 -6.21
N ASN A 599 -1.20 -10.84 -6.35
CA ASN A 599 -0.26 -10.71 -7.46
C ASN A 599 1.03 -11.50 -7.24
N GLU A 600 1.32 -12.02 -6.03
CA GLU A 600 2.42 -12.99 -5.83
C GLU A 600 2.09 -14.38 -6.42
N ASP A 601 0.81 -14.76 -6.54
CA ASP A 601 0.39 -15.89 -7.39
C ASP A 601 0.48 -15.56 -8.90
N ILE A 602 0.57 -14.25 -9.26
CA ILE A 602 0.99 -13.75 -10.56
C ILE A 602 2.53 -13.60 -10.63
N GLY A 603 3.24 -13.96 -9.58
CA GLY A 603 4.70 -13.97 -9.50
C GLY A 603 5.40 -14.83 -10.55
N GLU A 604 4.65 -15.65 -11.31
CA GLU A 604 5.13 -16.23 -12.56
C GLU A 604 5.13 -15.20 -13.73
N LEU A 605 4.49 -14.02 -13.57
CA LEU A 605 4.54 -12.94 -14.56
C LEU A 605 5.60 -11.87 -14.26
N ASP A 606 6.14 -11.84 -13.02
CA ASP A 606 7.23 -10.92 -12.64
C ASP A 606 8.62 -11.41 -13.05
N GLU A 607 8.72 -12.58 -13.69
CA GLU A 607 9.93 -12.99 -14.44
C GLU A 607 10.18 -12.10 -15.67
N GLN A 608 9.26 -11.21 -16.03
CA GLN A 608 9.41 -10.25 -17.12
C GLN A 608 9.90 -8.86 -16.68
N SER A 609 10.10 -8.58 -15.40
CA SER A 609 10.85 -7.39 -15.01
C SER A 609 12.35 -7.64 -15.27
N GLU A 610 12.93 -6.91 -16.19
CA GLU A 610 14.34 -6.96 -16.64
C GLU A 610 15.38 -6.67 -15.52
N MET A 611 15.04 -6.82 -14.24
CA MET A 611 15.97 -6.66 -13.14
C MET A 611 16.80 -7.92 -12.97
N SER A 612 18.11 -7.78 -13.12
CA SER A 612 19.06 -8.87 -12.89
C SER A 612 18.93 -9.44 -11.46
N GLU A 613 19.17 -10.76 -11.26
CA GLU A 613 19.24 -11.36 -9.91
C GLU A 613 20.23 -10.59 -9.00
N GLU A 614 21.27 -9.99 -9.54
CA GLU A 614 22.23 -9.16 -8.81
C GLU A 614 21.61 -7.87 -8.28
N ASP A 615 20.73 -7.22 -9.02
CA ASP A 615 20.03 -6.00 -8.60
C ASP A 615 18.99 -6.29 -7.51
N ARG A 616 18.28 -7.43 -7.59
CA ARG A 616 17.36 -7.89 -6.52
C ARG A 616 18.10 -8.16 -5.22
N HIS A 617 19.33 -8.68 -5.26
CA HIS A 617 20.13 -8.97 -4.07
C HIS A 617 20.66 -7.72 -3.37
N GLN A 618 20.57 -6.54 -3.97
CA GLN A 618 21.07 -5.28 -3.40
C GLN A 618 20.01 -4.44 -2.71
N ARG A 619 18.75 -4.89 -2.61
CA ARG A 619 17.63 -4.10 -2.09
C ARG A 619 17.16 -4.61 -0.73
N VAL A 620 16.94 -3.67 0.19
CA VAL A 620 16.29 -3.91 1.49
C VAL A 620 14.77 -3.89 1.30
N ARG A 621 14.06 -4.86 1.86
CA ARG A 621 12.59 -4.87 1.78
C ARG A 621 11.98 -4.06 2.93
N LEU A 622 11.17 -3.06 2.61
CA LEU A 622 10.46 -2.21 3.56
C LEU A 622 8.95 -2.42 3.39
N MET A 623 8.28 -2.98 4.41
CA MET A 623 6.88 -3.36 4.29
C MET A 623 6.13 -3.29 5.62
N THR A 624 4.80 -3.40 5.56
CA THR A 624 3.98 -3.55 6.76
C THR A 624 4.10 -4.96 7.34
N ILE A 625 3.69 -5.13 8.60
CA ILE A 625 3.67 -6.47 9.22
C ILE A 625 2.66 -7.37 8.51
N HIS A 626 1.55 -6.81 8.02
CA HIS A 626 0.55 -7.56 7.26
C HIS A 626 1.15 -8.12 5.97
N GLY A 627 1.87 -7.31 5.19
CA GLY A 627 2.56 -7.74 3.98
C GLY A 627 3.76 -8.65 4.22
N ALA A 628 4.24 -8.77 5.46
CA ALA A 628 5.31 -9.70 5.80
C ALA A 628 4.79 -11.07 6.29
N LYS A 629 3.46 -11.26 6.39
CA LYS A 629 2.90 -12.55 6.75
C LYS A 629 3.22 -13.58 5.65
N GLY A 630 3.55 -14.81 6.03
CA GLY A 630 4.05 -15.81 5.09
C GLY A 630 5.56 -15.70 4.78
N LEU A 631 6.11 -14.48 4.73
CA LEU A 631 7.52 -14.24 4.44
C LEU A 631 8.43 -14.54 5.64
N GLU A 632 9.71 -14.70 5.38
CA GLU A 632 10.75 -14.86 6.39
C GLU A 632 12.08 -14.28 5.88
N SER A 633 12.93 -13.81 6.79
CA SER A 633 14.21 -13.22 6.42
C SER A 633 15.29 -13.56 7.44
N PRO A 634 16.56 -13.65 7.02
CA PRO A 634 17.67 -13.76 7.96
C PRO A 634 17.65 -12.67 9.03
N PHE A 635 17.38 -11.44 8.65
CA PHE A 635 17.40 -10.27 9.51
C PHE A 635 16.10 -9.48 9.42
N VAL A 636 15.55 -9.13 10.58
CA VAL A 636 14.33 -8.31 10.69
C VAL A 636 14.60 -7.13 11.61
N ILE A 637 14.20 -5.94 11.17
CA ILE A 637 14.23 -4.73 11.98
C ILE A 637 12.82 -4.17 12.10
N MET A 638 12.31 -4.08 13.32
CA MET A 638 11.00 -3.49 13.60
C MET A 638 11.16 -1.99 13.86
N LEU A 639 10.56 -1.17 13.02
CA LEU A 639 10.63 0.29 13.06
C LEU A 639 9.49 0.89 13.88
N ASP A 640 9.72 2.06 14.47
CA ASP A 640 8.75 2.81 15.30
C ASP A 640 8.11 1.97 16.43
N ALA A 641 8.87 0.99 16.95
CA ALA A 641 8.36 0.02 17.91
C ALA A 641 7.94 0.62 19.26
N ASN A 642 8.36 1.85 19.59
CA ASN A 642 7.95 2.56 20.80
C ASN A 642 6.59 3.28 20.67
N ASN A 643 5.97 3.30 19.46
CA ASN A 643 4.68 3.94 19.19
C ASN A 643 3.60 2.92 18.80
N THR A 644 3.67 1.72 19.34
CA THR A 644 2.79 0.60 18.96
C THR A 644 1.70 0.30 19.99
N GLU A 645 1.53 1.15 21.02
CA GLU A 645 0.47 0.99 22.01
C GLU A 645 -0.91 0.92 21.32
N TRP A 646 -1.69 -0.08 21.72
CA TRP A 646 -3.07 -0.17 21.28
C TRP A 646 -3.95 0.81 22.07
N ARG A 647 -4.84 1.52 21.38
CA ARG A 647 -5.82 2.42 21.97
C ARG A 647 -7.21 2.11 21.43
N ALA A 648 -8.19 2.05 22.32
CA ALA A 648 -9.57 1.84 21.92
C ALA A 648 -10.06 3.00 21.04
N PRO A 649 -10.70 2.72 19.90
CA PRO A 649 -11.24 3.77 19.06
C PRO A 649 -12.37 4.53 19.76
N HIS A 650 -12.44 5.84 19.53
CA HIS A 650 -13.47 6.69 20.12
C HIS A 650 -14.84 6.51 19.46
N ARG A 651 -14.89 6.01 18.25
CA ARG A 651 -16.11 5.76 17.46
C ARG A 651 -15.86 4.60 16.52
N GLY A 652 -16.92 3.91 16.15
CA GLY A 652 -16.85 2.78 15.24
C GLY A 652 -18.13 1.99 15.19
N VAL A 653 -18.05 0.78 14.69
CA VAL A 653 -19.13 -0.19 14.63
C VAL A 653 -18.94 -1.25 15.70
N LEU A 654 -19.96 -1.53 16.51
CA LEU A 654 -19.99 -2.69 17.39
C LEU A 654 -20.60 -3.85 16.60
N LEU A 655 -19.87 -4.95 16.56
CA LEU A 655 -20.32 -6.20 15.98
C LEU A 655 -20.16 -7.31 17.03
N ASP A 656 -21.24 -8.05 17.29
CA ASP A 656 -21.18 -9.29 18.07
C ASP A 656 -21.65 -10.45 17.20
N TRP A 657 -20.67 -11.23 16.72
CA TRP A 657 -20.91 -12.43 15.93
C TRP A 657 -20.18 -13.61 16.56
N SER A 658 -20.92 -14.45 17.24
CA SER A 658 -20.37 -15.70 17.78
C SER A 658 -20.10 -16.71 16.66
N PRO A 659 -18.97 -17.46 16.71
CA PRO A 659 -18.67 -18.56 15.78
C PRO A 659 -19.77 -19.64 15.67
N GLU A 660 -20.65 -19.70 16.66
CA GLU A 660 -21.74 -20.68 16.71
C GLU A 660 -23.01 -20.22 15.99
N HIS A 661 -23.11 -18.93 15.67
CA HIS A 661 -24.29 -18.35 15.03
C HIS A 661 -24.08 -18.09 13.55
N ASP A 662 -25.12 -18.35 12.75
CA ASP A 662 -25.10 -18.14 11.30
C ASP A 662 -25.23 -16.65 10.91
N SER A 663 -25.49 -15.76 11.85
CA SER A 663 -25.64 -14.33 11.65
C SER A 663 -25.20 -13.55 12.90
N PRO A 664 -24.79 -12.28 12.75
CA PRO A 664 -24.46 -11.45 13.88
C PRO A 664 -25.66 -11.24 14.81
N THR A 665 -25.40 -11.31 16.11
CA THR A 665 -26.41 -11.07 17.16
C THR A 665 -26.58 -9.58 17.45
N HIS A 666 -25.56 -8.76 17.15
CA HIS A 666 -25.59 -7.31 17.35
C HIS A 666 -24.76 -6.59 16.29
N LEU A 667 -25.32 -5.48 15.78
CA LEU A 667 -24.64 -4.54 14.90
C LEU A 667 -25.13 -3.12 15.20
N SER A 668 -24.22 -2.21 15.58
CA SER A 668 -24.59 -0.80 15.81
C SER A 668 -23.39 0.13 15.77
N LEU A 669 -23.63 1.40 15.43
CA LEU A 669 -22.64 2.45 15.63
C LEU A 669 -22.47 2.78 17.10
N TYR A 670 -21.26 3.21 17.46
CA TYR A 670 -20.99 3.73 18.79
C TYR A 670 -20.07 4.95 18.78
N THR A 671 -20.17 5.72 19.86
CA THR A 671 -19.10 6.59 20.30
C THR A 671 -18.75 6.22 21.76
N SER A 672 -17.52 6.45 22.18
CA SER A 672 -17.08 6.12 23.55
C SER A 672 -17.97 6.73 24.64
N LYS A 673 -18.67 7.84 24.33
CA LYS A 673 -19.59 8.55 25.23
C LYS A 673 -21.01 7.95 25.25
N THR A 674 -21.36 7.07 24.31
CA THR A 674 -22.71 6.50 24.17
C THR A 674 -22.77 5.01 24.50
N LEU A 675 -21.73 4.48 25.11
CA LEU A 675 -21.65 3.08 25.51
C LEU A 675 -22.32 2.89 26.87
N THR A 676 -23.51 2.27 26.88
CA THR A 676 -24.31 1.97 28.06
C THR A 676 -24.78 0.52 28.04
N GLY A 677 -25.11 -0.06 29.20
CA GLY A 677 -25.71 -1.38 29.33
C GLY A 677 -24.94 -2.51 28.61
N GLU A 678 -25.64 -3.37 27.88
CA GLU A 678 -25.07 -4.52 27.15
C GLU A 678 -24.07 -4.10 26.08
N ARG A 679 -24.28 -2.94 25.44
CA ARG A 679 -23.35 -2.42 24.45
C ARG A 679 -21.94 -2.16 25.01
N SER A 680 -21.86 -1.76 26.28
CA SER A 680 -20.58 -1.60 26.97
C SER A 680 -19.85 -2.94 27.15
N LEU A 681 -20.59 -4.04 27.37
CA LEU A 681 -20.03 -5.39 27.46
C LEU A 681 -19.54 -5.89 26.09
N ILE A 682 -20.32 -5.65 25.03
CA ILE A 682 -19.92 -5.96 23.65
C ILE A 682 -18.65 -5.20 23.29
N PHE A 683 -18.60 -3.89 23.58
CA PHE A 683 -17.41 -3.07 23.37
C PHE A 683 -16.18 -3.57 24.13
N LYS A 684 -16.36 -4.01 25.38
CA LYS A 684 -15.26 -4.59 26.15
C LYS A 684 -14.70 -5.84 25.51
N LYS A 685 -15.56 -6.78 25.07
CA LYS A 685 -15.16 -7.98 24.33
C LYS A 685 -14.43 -7.63 23.04
N GLU A 686 -14.97 -6.70 22.28
CA GLU A 686 -14.40 -6.23 21.03
C GLU A 686 -13.01 -5.62 21.23
N ASN A 687 -12.81 -4.84 22.27
CA ASN A 687 -11.52 -4.30 22.66
C ASN A 687 -10.52 -5.37 23.08
N GLU A 688 -10.95 -6.41 23.79
CA GLU A 688 -10.10 -7.54 24.15
C GLU A 688 -9.61 -8.28 22.91
N VAL A 689 -10.49 -8.52 21.94
CA VAL A 689 -10.12 -9.14 20.65
C VAL A 689 -9.14 -8.26 19.86
N SER A 690 -9.36 -6.93 19.81
CA SER A 690 -8.44 -6.00 19.17
C SER A 690 -7.07 -5.91 19.87
N GLN A 691 -7.06 -6.03 21.20
CA GLN A 691 -5.79 -6.13 21.95
C GLN A 691 -5.05 -7.44 21.63
N ASN A 692 -5.78 -8.56 21.50
CA ASN A 692 -5.20 -9.84 21.12
C ASN A 692 -4.56 -9.75 19.73
N GLU A 693 -5.23 -9.09 18.76
CA GLU A 693 -4.68 -8.85 17.43
C GLU A 693 -3.37 -8.02 17.49
N ASN A 694 -3.30 -6.98 18.33
CA ASN A 694 -2.05 -6.23 18.52
C ASN A 694 -0.91 -7.08 19.09
N TRP A 695 -1.21 -8.09 19.89
CA TRP A 695 -0.24 -9.08 20.34
C TRP A 695 0.13 -10.05 19.21
N ASN A 696 -0.82 -10.45 18.39
CA ASN A 696 -0.59 -11.29 17.22
C ASN A 696 0.32 -10.58 16.22
N LEU A 697 0.10 -9.29 15.96
CA LEU A 697 0.99 -8.49 15.10
C LEU A 697 2.43 -8.50 15.63
N LEU A 698 2.62 -8.33 16.95
CA LEU A 698 3.94 -8.43 17.56
C LEU A 698 4.55 -9.84 17.37
N TYR A 699 3.75 -10.88 17.60
CA TYR A 699 4.18 -12.25 17.41
C TYR A 699 4.61 -12.54 15.97
N VAL A 700 3.78 -12.16 15.01
CA VAL A 700 4.09 -12.29 13.58
C VAL A 700 5.39 -11.55 13.26
N ALA A 701 5.53 -10.27 13.63
CA ALA A 701 6.72 -9.47 13.34
C ALA A 701 8.00 -10.10 13.90
N MET A 702 8.01 -10.53 15.17
CA MET A 702 9.17 -11.12 15.79
C MET A 702 9.56 -12.48 15.16
N THR A 703 8.55 -13.26 14.75
CA THR A 703 8.78 -14.62 14.21
C THR A 703 9.17 -14.66 12.73
N ARG A 704 9.21 -13.50 12.04
CA ARG A 704 9.75 -13.41 10.67
C ARG A 704 11.26 -13.55 10.62
N ALA A 705 11.96 -13.24 11.71
CA ALA A 705 13.42 -13.29 11.79
C ALA A 705 13.95 -14.73 11.92
N LYS A 706 15.01 -15.06 11.16
CA LYS A 706 15.73 -16.33 11.27
C LYS A 706 16.92 -16.23 12.21
N GLN A 707 17.82 -15.25 12.01
CA GLN A 707 19.11 -15.14 12.68
C GLN A 707 19.27 -13.85 13.50
N GLY A 708 18.65 -12.72 13.08
CA GLY A 708 18.76 -11.46 13.78
C GLY A 708 17.45 -10.69 13.84
N LEU A 709 17.14 -10.17 15.02
CA LEU A 709 15.97 -9.34 15.28
C LEU A 709 16.37 -8.07 16.03
N TRP A 710 16.02 -6.92 15.49
CA TRP A 710 16.22 -5.63 16.15
C TRP A 710 14.91 -4.85 16.21
N LEU A 711 14.74 -4.12 17.31
CA LEU A 711 13.62 -3.20 17.50
C LEU A 711 14.18 -1.79 17.64
N SER A 712 13.72 -0.86 16.83
CA SER A 712 14.05 0.55 16.90
C SER A 712 12.84 1.40 17.28
N GLY A 713 13.05 2.64 17.69
CA GLY A 713 11.95 3.54 18.03
C GLY A 713 12.39 4.93 18.38
N ALA A 714 11.44 5.84 18.37
CA ALA A 714 11.59 7.21 18.84
C ALA A 714 11.00 7.39 20.24
N ALA A 715 11.60 8.28 21.03
CA ALA A 715 11.12 8.59 22.37
C ALA A 715 9.73 9.23 22.32
N SER A 716 8.84 8.73 23.19
CA SER A 716 7.49 9.28 23.35
C SER A 716 7.51 10.58 24.18
N SER A 717 6.35 11.25 24.29
CA SER A 717 6.20 12.44 25.15
C SER A 717 6.21 12.16 26.66
N SER A 718 6.44 10.90 27.07
CA SER A 718 6.59 10.53 28.48
C SER A 718 7.89 11.10 29.07
N LYS A 719 7.96 11.29 30.40
CA LYS A 719 9.16 11.80 31.06
C LYS A 719 10.42 10.96 30.83
N THR A 720 10.27 9.69 30.61
CA THR A 720 11.36 8.74 30.35
C THR A 720 11.61 8.51 28.87
N GLY A 721 10.79 9.08 27.97
CA GLY A 721 10.79 8.77 26.54
C GLY A 721 10.28 7.36 26.21
N LEU A 722 10.23 6.45 27.16
CA LEU A 722 9.78 5.08 26.99
C LEU A 722 8.26 4.96 27.14
N ASN A 723 7.62 4.25 26.24
CA ASN A 723 6.24 3.79 26.39
C ASN A 723 6.27 2.31 26.83
N GLU A 724 5.99 2.05 28.10
CA GLU A 724 6.05 0.69 28.69
C GLU A 724 5.06 -0.29 28.02
N ARG A 725 3.96 0.21 27.44
CA ARG A 725 2.96 -0.62 26.75
C ARG A 725 3.25 -0.85 25.28
N SER A 726 4.28 -0.21 24.74
CA SER A 726 4.72 -0.42 23.38
C SER A 726 5.43 -1.76 23.20
N TRP A 727 5.64 -2.18 21.99
CA TRP A 727 6.42 -3.40 21.67
C TRP A 727 7.86 -3.28 22.13
N TYR A 728 8.47 -2.10 21.96
CA TYR A 728 9.80 -1.80 22.46
C TYR A 728 9.85 -1.92 24.01
N GLY A 729 8.89 -1.30 24.70
CA GLY A 729 8.80 -1.37 26.17
C GLY A 729 8.63 -2.79 26.69
N ARG A 730 7.81 -3.61 26.02
CA ARG A 730 7.61 -5.03 26.37
C ARG A 730 8.87 -5.87 26.15
N ALA A 731 9.59 -5.65 25.03
CA ALA A 731 10.84 -6.34 24.77
C ALA A 731 11.93 -5.96 25.78
N LEU A 732 12.01 -4.68 26.16
CA LEU A 732 12.91 -4.21 27.22
C LEU A 732 12.56 -4.86 28.58
N ALA A 733 11.30 -4.91 28.95
CA ALA A 733 10.83 -5.55 30.18
C ALA A 733 11.08 -7.06 30.20
N ALA A 734 11.10 -7.71 29.02
CA ALA A 734 11.48 -9.11 28.85
C ALA A 734 13.00 -9.36 28.93
N GLY A 735 13.81 -8.31 29.11
CA GLY A 735 15.26 -8.42 29.26
C GLY A 735 16.04 -8.43 27.95
N VAL A 736 15.44 -8.05 26.82
CA VAL A 736 16.16 -7.89 25.55
C VAL A 736 17.19 -6.75 25.70
N PRO A 737 18.48 -7.00 25.44
CA PRO A 737 19.53 -6.02 25.68
C PRO A 737 19.48 -4.86 24.70
N VAL A 738 19.82 -3.65 25.18
CA VAL A 738 19.99 -2.47 24.32
C VAL A 738 21.40 -2.51 23.69
N LEU A 739 21.46 -2.29 22.37
CA LEU A 739 22.69 -2.25 21.61
C LEU A 739 23.48 -0.98 21.97
N ASP A 740 24.76 -1.14 22.29
CA ASP A 740 25.68 -0.01 22.37
C ASP A 740 26.14 0.38 20.96
N LEU A 741 25.70 1.53 20.48
CA LEU A 741 26.06 2.04 19.14
C LEU A 741 27.57 2.31 19.00
N ASN A 742 28.31 2.51 20.08
CA ASN A 742 29.77 2.67 20.04
C ASN A 742 30.49 1.38 19.67
N THR A 743 29.82 0.23 19.79
CA THR A 743 30.34 -1.07 19.37
C THR A 743 30.19 -1.33 17.87
N LEU A 744 29.39 -0.51 17.18
CA LEU A 744 29.32 -0.52 15.73
C LEU A 744 30.57 0.19 15.20
N ASP A 745 31.58 -0.58 14.80
CA ASP A 745 32.85 -0.04 14.28
C ASP A 745 32.59 0.60 12.91
N LEU A 746 32.24 1.91 12.96
CA LEU A 746 31.90 2.71 11.78
C LEU A 746 33.11 3.39 11.16
N LYS A 747 34.33 3.18 11.73
CA LYS A 747 35.55 3.89 11.32
C LYS A 747 35.99 3.52 9.91
N ASP A 748 35.65 2.34 9.41
CA ASP A 748 35.98 1.88 8.06
C ASP A 748 34.82 1.95 7.08
N ILE A 749 33.61 2.36 7.54
CA ILE A 749 32.39 2.52 6.70
C ILE A 749 32.12 4.00 6.39
N LEU A 750 33.07 4.88 6.56
CA LEU A 750 33.13 6.05 5.70
C LEU A 750 33.43 5.50 4.32
N ILE A 751 32.33 5.24 3.60
CA ILE A 751 32.34 5.15 2.15
C ILE A 751 33.25 6.28 1.73
N GLU A 752 34.49 5.96 1.32
CA GLU A 752 35.11 6.77 0.30
C GLU A 752 33.97 7.04 -0.67
N GLN A 753 33.49 8.26 -0.68
CA GLN A 753 32.85 8.80 -1.86
C GLN A 753 33.95 8.60 -2.92
N ARG A 754 33.95 7.39 -3.51
CA ARG A 754 34.51 7.25 -4.83
C ARG A 754 33.69 8.24 -5.62
N ASP A 755 34.26 9.42 -5.81
CA ASP A 755 34.10 10.16 -7.03
C ASP A 755 34.35 9.16 -8.15
N MET A 756 33.36 8.35 -8.48
CA MET A 756 33.24 7.87 -9.83
C MET A 756 32.80 9.12 -10.61
N GLN A 757 33.75 9.98 -10.87
CA GLN A 757 33.78 10.73 -12.11
C GLN A 757 33.77 9.66 -13.19
N LEU A 758 32.53 9.24 -13.55
CA LEU A 758 32.29 8.83 -14.91
C LEU A 758 32.76 10.03 -15.74
N GLU A 759 33.96 9.93 -16.29
CA GLU A 759 34.32 10.66 -17.48
C GLU A 759 33.28 10.31 -18.53
N LEU A 760 32.15 10.99 -18.47
CA LEU A 760 31.32 11.24 -19.62
C LEU A 760 32.25 11.96 -20.58
N GLY A 761 32.74 11.21 -21.56
CA GLY A 761 33.50 11.76 -22.66
C GLY A 761 32.73 12.99 -23.13
N SER A 762 33.41 14.12 -23.06
CA SER A 762 32.94 15.41 -23.50
C SER A 762 32.88 15.43 -25.04
N ALA A 763 31.96 14.64 -25.63
CA ALA A 763 31.52 14.89 -26.97
C ALA A 763 30.30 15.81 -26.83
N PRO A 764 30.32 17.04 -27.33
CA PRO A 764 29.15 17.88 -27.34
C PRO A 764 28.14 17.22 -28.25
N PHE A 765 27.05 16.73 -27.65
CA PHE A 765 25.85 16.31 -28.39
C PHE A 765 25.38 17.53 -29.17
N LYS A 766 25.53 17.49 -30.51
CA LYS A 766 25.01 18.53 -31.41
C LYS A 766 23.48 18.39 -31.50
N ILE A 767 22.78 19.23 -30.74
CA ILE A 767 21.33 19.35 -30.66
C ILE A 767 20.67 19.79 -32.00
N ASP A 768 21.46 20.26 -32.96
CA ASP A 768 20.95 20.94 -34.17
C ASP A 768 20.20 20.02 -35.17
N HIS A 769 20.44 18.70 -35.16
CA HIS A 769 19.76 17.78 -36.09
C HIS A 769 18.35 17.34 -35.60
N PHE A 770 18.06 17.35 -34.30
CA PHE A 770 16.74 17.03 -33.78
C PHE A 770 15.69 18.09 -34.05
N GLN A 771 16.07 19.36 -34.15
CA GLN A 771 15.15 20.47 -34.35
C GLN A 771 14.51 20.45 -35.77
N ILE A 772 15.24 19.98 -36.77
CA ILE A 772 14.78 19.92 -38.18
C ILE A 772 13.81 18.76 -38.37
N ALA A 773 14.10 17.58 -37.83
CA ALA A 773 13.22 16.43 -37.86
C ALA A 773 11.90 16.69 -37.13
N TRP A 774 11.96 17.45 -36.05
CA TRP A 774 10.81 17.83 -35.24
C TRP A 774 9.83 18.77 -35.95
N ASP A 775 10.35 19.81 -36.62
CA ASP A 775 9.49 20.75 -37.35
C ASP A 775 8.77 20.08 -38.54
N GLN A 776 9.37 19.01 -39.08
CA GLN A 776 8.79 18.17 -40.13
C GLN A 776 7.73 17.20 -39.58
N ALA A 777 7.99 16.55 -38.45
CA ALA A 777 7.02 15.68 -37.74
C ALA A 777 5.78 16.46 -37.26
N LYS A 778 5.95 17.72 -36.81
CA LYS A 778 4.87 18.62 -36.42
C LYS A 778 3.96 19.00 -37.61
N SER A 779 4.53 19.21 -38.81
CA SER A 779 3.75 19.46 -40.01
C SER A 779 2.91 18.24 -40.42
N ASN A 780 3.49 17.04 -40.33
CA ASN A 780 2.82 15.79 -40.68
C ASN A 780 1.70 15.43 -39.68
N TYR A 781 1.89 15.76 -38.39
CA TYR A 781 0.88 15.57 -37.35
C TYR A 781 -0.31 16.50 -37.54
N GLN A 782 -0.09 17.76 -37.89
CA GLN A 782 -1.16 18.73 -38.19
C GLN A 782 -1.95 18.29 -39.45
N ASP A 783 -1.29 17.72 -40.43
CA ASP A 783 -1.94 17.14 -41.62
C ASP A 783 -2.75 15.87 -41.27
N SER A 784 -2.31 15.09 -40.28
CA SER A 784 -3.05 13.92 -39.80
C SER A 784 -4.31 14.33 -39.04
N ILE A 785 -4.25 15.36 -38.22
CA ILE A 785 -5.42 15.91 -37.52
C ILE A 785 -6.44 16.45 -38.52
N ALA A 786 -6.00 17.18 -39.54
CA ALA A 786 -6.88 17.67 -40.60
C ALA A 786 -7.57 16.52 -41.37
N LYS A 787 -6.91 15.38 -41.53
CA LYS A 787 -7.48 14.17 -42.11
C LYS A 787 -8.49 13.47 -41.19
N ILE A 788 -8.27 13.51 -39.88
CA ILE A 788 -9.22 12.99 -38.87
C ILE A 788 -10.48 13.85 -38.87
N GLU A 789 -10.34 15.17 -38.86
CA GLU A 789 -11.46 16.10 -38.88
C GLU A 789 -12.28 16.04 -40.17
N SER A 790 -11.65 15.65 -41.29
CA SER A 790 -12.32 15.51 -42.58
C SER A 790 -13.02 14.16 -42.78
N GLY A 791 -12.92 13.22 -41.85
CA GLY A 791 -13.55 11.90 -41.93
C GLY A 791 -12.88 10.92 -42.90
N VAL A 792 -11.78 11.29 -43.55
CA VAL A 792 -11.10 10.48 -44.57
C VAL A 792 -10.42 9.27 -43.93
N LEU A 793 -9.89 9.41 -42.72
CA LEU A 793 -9.23 8.32 -42.00
C LEU A 793 -10.18 7.18 -41.59
N ALA A 794 -11.44 7.51 -41.30
CA ALA A 794 -12.45 6.50 -40.96
C ALA A 794 -12.83 5.62 -42.16
N GLN A 795 -12.76 6.15 -43.39
CA GLN A 795 -13.00 5.41 -44.61
C GLN A 795 -11.80 4.51 -44.99
N GLU A 796 -10.57 5.00 -44.80
CA GLU A 796 -9.34 4.21 -45.03
C GLU A 796 -9.17 3.06 -44.03
N LEU A 797 -9.58 3.28 -42.76
CA LEU A 797 -9.57 2.21 -41.74
C LEU A 797 -10.66 1.16 -42.00
N ALA A 798 -11.85 1.57 -42.46
CA ALA A 798 -12.92 0.62 -42.82
C ALA A 798 -12.57 -0.25 -44.03
N GLU A 799 -11.86 0.28 -45.03
CA GLU A 799 -11.35 -0.50 -46.15
C GLU A 799 -10.24 -1.46 -45.75
N LYS A 800 -9.34 -1.09 -44.82
CA LYS A 800 -8.28 -1.97 -44.30
C LYS A 800 -8.81 -3.13 -43.44
N VAL A 801 -9.89 -2.93 -42.70
CA VAL A 801 -10.51 -4.00 -41.89
C VAL A 801 -11.21 -5.03 -42.79
N LEU A 802 -11.71 -4.62 -43.95
CA LEU A 802 -12.33 -5.54 -44.94
C LEU A 802 -11.32 -6.35 -45.78
N GLU A 803 -10.05 -5.94 -45.80
CA GLU A 803 -8.98 -6.70 -46.47
C GLU A 803 -8.29 -7.75 -45.60
N GLN A 804 -8.47 -7.71 -44.27
CA GLN A 804 -7.83 -8.63 -43.33
C GLN A 804 -8.53 -10.00 -43.16
N ASP A 805 -9.70 -10.22 -43.79
CA ASP A 805 -10.47 -11.46 -43.68
C ASP A 805 -10.11 -12.50 -44.77
N LYS A 806 -8.82 -12.73 -45.06
CA LYS A 806 -8.37 -13.86 -45.89
C LYS A 806 -7.28 -14.67 -45.18
N ALA A 807 -7.70 -15.84 -44.68
CA ALA A 807 -6.91 -17.00 -44.27
C ALA A 807 -5.81 -16.71 -43.21
N GLU A 808 -6.11 -16.97 -41.97
CA GLU A 808 -5.12 -17.11 -40.91
C GLU A 808 -4.12 -18.22 -41.27
N PRO A 809 -2.80 -17.97 -41.12
CA PRO A 809 -1.79 -19.01 -41.23
C PRO A 809 -1.93 -20.01 -40.06
N ASP A 810 -1.60 -21.26 -40.34
CA ASP A 810 -1.61 -22.36 -39.34
C ASP A 810 -0.85 -21.95 -38.08
N PRO A 811 -1.46 -21.97 -36.90
CA PRO A 811 -0.84 -21.51 -35.65
C PRO A 811 0.50 -22.19 -35.33
N GLU A 812 0.66 -23.48 -35.65
CA GLU A 812 1.90 -24.24 -35.43
C GLU A 812 3.09 -23.71 -36.28
N ILE A 813 2.83 -23.26 -37.49
CA ILE A 813 3.87 -22.69 -38.38
C ILE A 813 4.29 -21.31 -37.91
N LEU A 814 3.35 -20.55 -37.33
CA LEU A 814 3.63 -19.22 -36.81
C LEU A 814 4.51 -19.31 -35.56
N GLU A 815 4.20 -20.25 -34.65
CA GLU A 815 4.95 -20.50 -33.45
C GLU A 815 6.36 -21.02 -33.73
N GLU A 816 6.50 -21.96 -34.67
CA GLU A 816 7.81 -22.45 -35.11
C GLU A 816 8.69 -21.33 -35.68
N GLY A 817 8.09 -20.40 -36.45
CA GLY A 817 8.78 -19.23 -36.98
C GLY A 817 9.29 -18.31 -35.86
N THR A 818 8.45 -18.02 -34.92
CA THR A 818 8.79 -17.17 -33.75
C THR A 818 9.91 -17.78 -32.89
N ASN A 819 9.85 -19.07 -32.62
CA ASN A 819 10.88 -19.78 -31.83
C ASN A 819 12.22 -19.86 -32.59
N PHE A 820 12.19 -19.92 -33.90
CA PHE A 820 13.39 -19.90 -34.74
C PHE A 820 14.08 -18.52 -34.70
N HIS A 821 13.32 -17.43 -34.74
CA HIS A 821 13.87 -16.07 -34.60
C HIS A 821 14.49 -15.87 -33.23
N LYS A 822 13.77 -16.19 -32.13
CA LYS A 822 14.29 -16.11 -30.76
C LYS A 822 15.61 -16.87 -30.56
N LEU A 823 15.73 -18.06 -31.14
CA LEU A 823 16.93 -18.84 -30.97
C LEU A 823 18.12 -18.29 -31.77
N LEU A 824 17.88 -17.71 -32.96
CA LEU A 824 18.93 -17.01 -33.72
C LEU A 824 19.37 -15.73 -33.03
N GLU A 825 18.44 -14.92 -32.51
CA GLU A 825 18.72 -13.75 -31.70
C GLU A 825 19.62 -14.09 -30.49
N PHE A 826 19.26 -15.11 -29.73
CA PHE A 826 20.02 -15.55 -28.57
C PHE A 826 21.46 -16.01 -28.89
N LEU A 827 21.68 -16.66 -30.04
CA LEU A 827 22.97 -17.25 -30.42
C LEU A 827 23.85 -16.35 -31.25
N THR A 828 23.34 -15.23 -31.80
CA THR A 828 24.12 -14.30 -32.62
C THR A 828 24.59 -13.12 -31.77
N PRO A 829 25.93 -12.91 -31.64
CA PRO A 829 26.45 -11.78 -30.91
C PRO A 829 26.10 -10.45 -31.58
N ASP A 830 25.85 -9.41 -30.80
CA ASP A 830 25.61 -8.04 -31.25
C ASP A 830 26.56 -7.04 -30.55
N SER A 831 26.32 -5.74 -30.73
CA SER A 831 27.18 -4.69 -30.16
C SER A 831 27.03 -4.56 -28.63
N SER A 832 25.92 -5.00 -28.07
CA SER A 832 25.67 -5.01 -26.63
C SER A 832 26.24 -6.27 -25.94
N ASN A 833 26.24 -7.41 -26.67
CA ASN A 833 26.79 -8.67 -26.17
C ASN A 833 27.66 -9.36 -27.22
N GLN A 834 28.98 -9.15 -27.14
CA GLN A 834 29.96 -9.68 -28.10
C GLN A 834 30.33 -11.14 -27.82
N VAL A 835 29.78 -11.77 -26.78
CA VAL A 835 30.10 -13.15 -26.41
C VAL A 835 29.24 -14.12 -27.20
N LYS A 836 29.91 -15.02 -27.96
CA LYS A 836 29.19 -16.11 -28.63
C LYS A 836 28.73 -17.12 -27.60
N LEU A 837 27.44 -17.26 -27.43
CA LEU A 837 26.85 -18.22 -26.51
C LEU A 837 26.94 -19.66 -27.07
N PRO A 838 27.09 -20.68 -26.21
CA PRO A 838 27.08 -22.07 -26.66
C PRO A 838 25.67 -22.48 -27.10
N MET A 839 25.61 -23.39 -28.08
CA MET A 839 24.33 -23.95 -28.51
C MET A 839 23.65 -24.66 -27.32
N PRO A 840 22.39 -24.36 -26.98
CA PRO A 840 21.68 -25.03 -25.91
C PRO A 840 21.45 -26.52 -26.23
N SER A 841 21.32 -27.32 -25.20
CA SER A 841 20.88 -28.71 -25.34
C SER A 841 19.40 -28.83 -25.69
N GLU A 842 18.97 -29.97 -26.23
CA GLU A 842 17.54 -30.23 -26.50
C GLU A 842 16.67 -29.99 -25.25
N GLN A 843 17.12 -30.42 -24.07
CA GLN A 843 16.38 -30.26 -22.82
C GLN A 843 16.28 -28.80 -22.35
N GLU A 844 17.34 -28.03 -22.53
CA GLU A 844 17.32 -26.58 -22.21
C GLU A 844 16.38 -25.84 -23.15
N LEU A 845 16.35 -26.22 -24.42
CA LEU A 845 15.45 -25.61 -25.41
C LEU A 845 13.97 -25.94 -25.16
N MET A 846 13.68 -27.18 -24.79
CA MET A 846 12.34 -27.62 -24.39
C MET A 846 11.84 -26.82 -23.19
N ASN A 847 12.69 -26.63 -22.19
CA ASN A 847 12.34 -25.85 -20.99
C ASN A 847 12.19 -24.35 -21.28
N TRP A 848 13.01 -23.81 -22.17
CA TRP A 848 13.00 -22.38 -22.48
C TRP A 848 11.83 -21.97 -23.39
N LEU A 849 11.58 -22.72 -24.48
CA LEU A 849 10.58 -22.38 -25.49
C LEU A 849 9.25 -23.12 -25.33
N GLY A 850 9.16 -24.06 -24.36
CA GLY A 850 7.95 -24.87 -24.13
C GLY A 850 7.61 -25.86 -25.24
N VAL A 851 8.58 -26.24 -26.09
CA VAL A 851 8.40 -27.15 -27.24
C VAL A 851 8.70 -28.61 -26.89
N ASP A 852 8.14 -29.53 -27.64
CA ASP A 852 8.45 -30.95 -27.48
C ASP A 852 9.84 -31.32 -28.04
N GLU A 853 10.30 -32.54 -27.78
CA GLU A 853 11.63 -33.07 -28.18
C GLU A 853 11.85 -33.02 -29.71
N GLU A 854 10.84 -33.32 -30.51
CA GLU A 854 10.92 -33.32 -31.99
C GLU A 854 11.08 -31.90 -32.54
N HIS A 855 10.30 -30.95 -32.01
CA HIS A 855 10.41 -29.55 -32.37
C HIS A 855 11.73 -28.91 -31.91
N ALA A 856 12.20 -29.22 -30.66
CA ALA A 856 13.49 -28.76 -30.17
C ALA A 856 14.65 -29.22 -31.07
N LYS A 857 14.67 -30.46 -31.48
CA LYS A 857 15.68 -31.05 -32.35
C LYS A 857 15.65 -30.41 -33.77
N THR A 858 14.46 -30.15 -34.26
CA THR A 858 14.28 -29.51 -35.56
C THR A 858 14.79 -28.08 -35.56
N LEU A 859 14.45 -27.29 -34.53
CA LEU A 859 14.92 -25.91 -34.31
C LEU A 859 16.44 -25.86 -34.19
N LEU A 860 17.06 -26.72 -33.39
CA LEU A 860 18.51 -26.78 -33.24
C LEU A 860 19.20 -27.09 -34.57
N THR A 861 18.67 -28.03 -35.33
CA THR A 861 19.24 -28.43 -36.63
C THR A 861 19.18 -27.25 -37.63
N ARG A 862 18.04 -26.57 -37.71
CA ARG A 862 17.85 -25.41 -38.63
C ARG A 862 18.73 -24.23 -38.22
N THR A 863 18.76 -23.91 -36.91
CA THR A 863 19.58 -22.80 -36.41
C THR A 863 21.05 -23.08 -36.63
N LYS A 864 21.51 -24.32 -36.40
CA LYS A 864 22.89 -24.72 -36.65
C LYS A 864 23.22 -24.60 -38.14
N THR A 865 22.32 -24.99 -39.02
CA THR A 865 22.51 -24.84 -40.46
C THR A 865 22.75 -23.37 -40.88
N VAL A 866 22.02 -22.43 -40.31
CA VAL A 866 22.21 -20.99 -40.58
C VAL A 866 23.52 -20.49 -39.95
N LEU A 867 23.82 -20.85 -38.71
CA LEU A 867 25.04 -20.43 -38.02
C LEU A 867 26.32 -21.02 -38.62
N ASP A 868 26.28 -22.21 -39.26
CA ASP A 868 27.43 -22.87 -39.90
C ASP A 868 27.59 -22.51 -41.37
N ALA A 869 26.62 -21.76 -41.97
CA ALA A 869 26.66 -21.38 -43.39
C ALA A 869 27.85 -20.43 -43.68
N PRO A 870 28.82 -20.78 -44.55
CA PRO A 870 30.03 -19.95 -44.75
C PRO A 870 29.75 -18.55 -45.27
N GLU A 871 28.69 -18.37 -46.04
CA GLU A 871 28.30 -17.08 -46.62
C GLU A 871 27.73 -16.12 -45.58
N LEU A 872 27.23 -16.67 -44.48
CA LEU A 872 26.59 -15.88 -43.37
C LEU A 872 27.57 -15.52 -42.26
N GLN A 873 28.75 -16.15 -42.18
CA GLN A 873 29.70 -15.97 -41.09
C GLN A 873 30.08 -14.52 -40.85
N ARG A 874 30.30 -13.75 -41.91
CA ARG A 874 30.67 -12.34 -41.83
C ARG A 874 29.59 -11.43 -41.19
N TYR A 875 28.34 -11.91 -41.12
CA TYR A 875 27.21 -11.15 -40.58
C TYR A 875 26.82 -11.66 -39.18
N LEU A 876 27.19 -12.90 -38.83
CA LEU A 876 26.74 -13.58 -37.62
C LEU A 876 27.85 -13.76 -36.58
N THR A 877 29.12 -13.49 -36.92
CA THR A 877 30.27 -13.72 -36.02
C THR A 877 30.89 -12.39 -35.61
N SER A 878 31.17 -12.21 -34.32
CA SER A 878 31.84 -11.03 -33.80
C SER A 878 33.24 -10.88 -34.37
N GLY A 879 33.64 -9.64 -34.69
CA GLY A 879 34.93 -9.31 -35.27
C GLY A 879 34.95 -9.23 -36.81
N GLU A 880 33.89 -9.61 -37.52
CA GLU A 880 33.72 -9.45 -38.94
C GLU A 880 32.90 -8.20 -39.33
N TRP A 881 32.33 -7.50 -38.35
CA TRP A 881 31.53 -6.30 -38.51
C TRP A 881 31.96 -5.19 -37.57
N VAL A 882 31.60 -3.94 -37.86
CA VAL A 882 31.86 -2.75 -37.03
C VAL A 882 30.89 -2.67 -35.87
N GLN A 883 29.60 -2.80 -36.16
CA GLN A 883 28.51 -2.90 -35.22
C GLN A 883 27.41 -3.84 -35.74
N ALA A 884 26.69 -4.46 -34.83
CA ALA A 884 25.52 -5.27 -35.13
C ALA A 884 24.44 -5.11 -34.04
N TRP A 885 23.18 -5.21 -34.46
CA TRP A 885 22.02 -5.13 -33.56
C TRP A 885 21.03 -6.23 -33.90
N ASN A 886 20.49 -6.91 -32.92
CA ASN A 886 19.39 -7.84 -33.07
C ASN A 886 18.08 -7.11 -32.69
N GLU A 887 16.96 -7.46 -33.34
CA GLU A 887 15.62 -6.94 -33.05
C GLU A 887 15.58 -5.40 -32.96
N LEU A 888 16.14 -4.71 -33.97
CA LEU A 888 16.23 -3.26 -33.97
C LEU A 888 14.91 -2.62 -34.44
N ASP A 889 14.31 -1.83 -33.52
CA ASP A 889 13.13 -1.02 -33.86
C ASP A 889 13.54 0.33 -34.45
N ILE A 890 12.94 0.70 -35.58
CA ILE A 890 13.04 2.03 -36.18
C ILE A 890 11.65 2.59 -36.45
N ALA A 891 11.48 3.88 -36.21
CA ALA A 891 10.24 4.59 -36.51
C ALA A 891 10.41 5.41 -37.80
N SER A 892 9.43 5.28 -38.71
CA SER A 892 9.37 6.13 -39.88
C SER A 892 8.77 7.48 -39.60
N GLU A 893 8.95 8.46 -40.45
CA GLU A 893 8.38 9.80 -40.36
C GLU A 893 6.83 9.80 -40.36
N ASP A 894 6.22 8.80 -40.97
CA ASP A 894 4.76 8.64 -41.02
C ASP A 894 4.19 7.88 -39.82
N GLY A 895 5.02 7.70 -38.77
CA GLY A 895 4.62 7.08 -37.49
C GLY A 895 4.49 5.56 -37.56
N LYS A 896 5.00 4.89 -38.58
CA LYS A 896 5.05 3.43 -38.58
C LYS A 896 6.30 2.94 -37.88
N SER A 897 6.15 1.94 -37.05
CA SER A 897 7.27 1.22 -36.43
C SER A 897 7.67 0.05 -37.33
N TYR A 898 8.96 -0.09 -37.59
CA TYR A 898 9.57 -1.20 -38.32
C TYR A 898 10.54 -1.90 -37.40
N ARG A 899 10.44 -3.21 -37.29
CA ARG A 899 11.35 -4.05 -36.52
C ARG A 899 12.17 -4.91 -37.46
N MET A 900 13.48 -4.78 -37.42
CA MET A 900 14.45 -5.53 -38.20
C MET A 900 14.99 -6.68 -37.36
N ASP A 901 14.96 -7.91 -37.84
CA ASP A 901 15.47 -9.08 -37.09
C ASP A 901 16.97 -8.92 -36.79
N ARG A 902 17.75 -8.38 -37.72
CA ARG A 902 19.17 -8.04 -37.51
C ARG A 902 19.65 -6.94 -38.48
N LEU A 903 20.36 -5.98 -37.93
CA LEU A 903 21.12 -4.97 -38.68
C LEU A 903 22.61 -5.16 -38.40
N VAL A 904 23.44 -5.16 -39.45
CA VAL A 904 24.89 -5.31 -39.36
C VAL A 904 25.57 -4.15 -40.10
N GLU A 905 26.46 -3.43 -39.40
CA GLU A 905 27.31 -2.40 -40.00
C GLU A 905 28.66 -2.96 -40.37
N LEU A 906 28.97 -2.92 -41.65
CA LEU A 906 30.29 -3.22 -42.18
C LEU A 906 31.04 -1.91 -42.47
N ASP A 907 32.34 -2.00 -42.81
CA ASP A 907 33.16 -0.82 -43.09
C ASP A 907 32.59 0.06 -44.21
N ASP A 908 31.99 -0.53 -45.23
CA ASP A 908 31.55 0.13 -46.46
C ASP A 908 30.04 0.21 -46.65
N HIS A 909 29.24 -0.61 -45.96
CA HIS A 909 27.77 -0.62 -46.08
C HIS A 909 27.07 -1.23 -44.89
N LEU A 910 25.74 -0.99 -44.81
CA LEU A 910 24.81 -1.57 -43.85
C LEU A 910 24.10 -2.78 -44.44
N VAL A 911 23.83 -3.80 -43.65
CA VAL A 911 23.14 -5.02 -44.07
C VAL A 911 21.95 -5.29 -43.17
N ILE A 912 20.76 -5.29 -43.74
CA ILE A 912 19.51 -5.68 -43.12
C ILE A 912 19.29 -7.18 -43.35
N ILE A 913 19.04 -7.94 -42.31
CA ILE A 913 18.76 -9.36 -42.37
C ILE A 913 17.38 -9.61 -41.79
N ASP A 914 16.56 -10.37 -42.48
CA ASP A 914 15.25 -10.81 -42.05
C ASP A 914 15.16 -12.34 -42.21
N TYR A 915 14.92 -13.04 -41.11
CA TYR A 915 14.92 -14.51 -41.05
C TYR A 915 13.55 -15.08 -41.40
N LYS A 916 13.52 -16.13 -42.17
CA LYS A 916 12.28 -16.83 -42.57
C LYS A 916 12.48 -18.34 -42.49
N LEU A 917 11.47 -19.11 -42.11
CA LEU A 917 11.54 -20.56 -42.17
C LEU A 917 11.78 -21.05 -43.61
N THR A 918 11.11 -20.43 -44.57
CA THR A 918 11.28 -20.70 -46.00
C THR A 918 11.18 -19.41 -46.78
N ILE A 919 12.07 -19.21 -47.76
CA ILE A 919 11.96 -18.09 -48.70
C ILE A 919 10.98 -18.51 -49.81
N PRO A 920 9.89 -17.74 -50.06
CA PRO A 920 8.95 -18.04 -51.14
C PRO A 920 9.60 -17.86 -52.51
N GLU A 921 9.05 -18.49 -53.54
CA GLU A 921 9.53 -18.33 -54.91
C GLU A 921 9.50 -16.86 -55.33
N VAL A 922 10.59 -16.39 -55.96
CA VAL A 922 10.72 -15.01 -56.48
C VAL A 922 9.58 -14.72 -57.43
N GLY A 923 8.84 -13.63 -57.18
CA GLY A 923 7.67 -13.24 -57.98
C GLY A 923 6.33 -13.76 -57.42
N SER A 924 6.30 -14.57 -56.37
CA SER A 924 5.07 -14.96 -55.69
C SER A 924 4.52 -13.80 -54.87
N GLU A 925 3.21 -13.75 -54.60
CA GLU A 925 2.56 -12.72 -53.82
C GLU A 925 3.19 -12.59 -52.40
N LYS A 926 3.54 -13.71 -51.79
CA LYS A 926 4.21 -13.75 -50.47
C LYS A 926 5.64 -13.21 -50.52
N TYR A 927 6.38 -13.46 -51.63
CA TYR A 927 7.71 -12.88 -51.84
C TYR A 927 7.63 -11.36 -52.01
N GLU A 928 6.65 -10.88 -52.80
CA GLU A 928 6.45 -9.45 -53.05
C GLU A 928 6.07 -8.69 -51.74
N LYS A 929 5.37 -9.34 -50.83
CA LYS A 929 5.08 -8.78 -49.52
C LYS A 929 6.36 -8.60 -48.69
N TYR A 930 7.24 -9.58 -48.65
CA TYR A 930 8.53 -9.48 -47.95
C TYR A 930 9.46 -8.47 -48.63
N ARG A 931 9.43 -8.42 -49.99
CA ARG A 931 10.20 -7.44 -50.74
C ARG A 931 9.80 -6.01 -50.38
N LYS A 932 8.52 -5.70 -50.35
CA LYS A 932 8.00 -4.39 -49.99
C LYS A 932 8.36 -4.03 -48.54
N GLN A 933 8.29 -4.97 -47.62
CA GLN A 933 8.68 -4.77 -46.22
C GLN A 933 10.16 -4.38 -46.11
N LEU A 934 11.06 -5.15 -46.73
CA LEU A 934 12.50 -4.89 -46.68
C LEU A 934 12.90 -3.63 -47.43
N GLN A 935 12.22 -3.31 -48.54
CA GLN A 935 12.40 -2.03 -49.22
C GLN A 935 11.96 -0.84 -48.36
N GLY A 936 10.92 -1.00 -47.54
CA GLY A 936 10.55 -0.03 -46.51
C GLY A 936 11.67 0.17 -45.49
N TYR A 937 12.24 -0.92 -44.96
CA TYR A 937 13.39 -0.86 -44.04
C TYR A 937 14.59 -0.16 -44.68
N GLN A 938 14.92 -0.50 -45.96
CA GLN A 938 16.03 0.12 -46.66
C GLN A 938 15.83 1.63 -46.86
N ALA A 939 14.61 2.05 -47.19
CA ALA A 939 14.28 3.45 -47.40
C ALA A 939 14.43 4.27 -46.13
N GLU A 940 13.90 3.74 -45.02
CA GLU A 940 14.04 4.43 -43.71
C GLU A 940 15.47 4.43 -43.18
N LEU A 941 16.20 3.33 -43.34
CA LEU A 941 17.60 3.25 -42.94
C LEU A 941 18.48 4.19 -43.78
N ALA A 942 18.21 4.36 -45.05
CA ALA A 942 18.90 5.31 -45.94
C ALA A 942 18.70 6.78 -45.54
N ARG A 943 17.56 7.11 -44.90
CA ARG A 943 17.30 8.44 -44.35
C ARG A 943 18.04 8.69 -43.06
N ILE A 944 18.15 7.63 -42.18
CA ILE A 944 18.81 7.72 -40.89
C ILE A 944 20.32 7.70 -41.05
N ARG A 945 20.84 6.93 -41.97
CA ARG A 945 22.27 6.71 -42.27
C ARG A 945 22.59 7.03 -43.73
N GLU A 946 22.59 8.32 -44.06
CA GLU A 946 22.96 8.82 -45.39
C GLU A 946 24.43 8.58 -45.74
N ASP A 947 25.27 8.32 -44.74
CA ASP A 947 26.71 8.14 -44.88
C ASP A 947 27.10 6.77 -45.49
N LYS A 948 26.21 5.76 -45.42
CA LYS A 948 26.50 4.41 -45.92
C LYS A 948 25.34 3.82 -46.75
N PRO A 949 25.63 3.18 -47.85
CA PRO A 949 24.63 2.43 -48.61
C PRO A 949 24.17 1.22 -47.80
N ASN A 950 22.92 0.78 -48.02
CA ASN A 950 22.38 -0.39 -47.35
C ASN A 950 21.93 -1.47 -48.31
N LYS A 951 21.97 -2.72 -47.86
CA LYS A 951 21.48 -3.91 -48.58
C LYS A 951 20.54 -4.70 -47.65
N ALA A 952 19.57 -5.40 -48.26
CA ALA A 952 18.65 -6.23 -47.48
C ALA A 952 18.67 -7.67 -48.01
N TYR A 953 18.63 -8.63 -47.05
CA TYR A 953 18.66 -10.04 -47.37
C TYR A 953 17.56 -10.80 -46.60
N LEU A 954 16.94 -11.77 -47.31
CA LEU A 954 16.15 -12.83 -46.65
C LEU A 954 17.06 -14.04 -46.45
N ILE A 955 17.00 -14.59 -45.22
CA ILE A 955 17.75 -15.80 -44.87
C ILE A 955 16.76 -16.89 -44.49
N SER A 956 16.85 -18.07 -45.19
CA SER A 956 16.00 -19.22 -44.84
C SER A 956 16.60 -20.08 -43.72
N SER A 957 15.76 -20.88 -43.07
CA SER A 957 16.21 -21.90 -42.11
C SER A 957 17.14 -22.97 -42.70
N LYS A 958 17.33 -22.98 -44.00
CA LYS A 958 18.30 -23.85 -44.74
C LYS A 958 19.65 -23.15 -44.95
N GLY A 959 19.82 -21.90 -44.49
CA GLY A 959 21.01 -21.12 -44.69
C GLY A 959 21.12 -20.47 -46.11
N GLU A 960 20.03 -20.46 -46.86
CA GLU A 960 19.98 -19.80 -48.19
C GLU A 960 19.82 -18.29 -47.98
N MET A 961 20.62 -17.47 -48.70
CA MET A 961 20.57 -16.01 -48.64
C MET A 961 20.15 -15.44 -49.99
N VAL A 962 19.11 -14.61 -49.98
CA VAL A 962 18.56 -13.94 -51.15
C VAL A 962 18.58 -12.42 -50.96
N GLU A 963 19.31 -11.72 -51.84
CA GLU A 963 19.33 -10.25 -51.87
C GLU A 963 17.99 -9.70 -52.39
N VAL A 964 17.40 -8.80 -51.63
CA VAL A 964 16.17 -8.09 -52.00
C VAL A 964 16.57 -6.78 -52.69
N LYS A 965 16.23 -6.71 -54.00
CA LYS A 965 16.53 -5.53 -54.85
C LYS A 965 15.31 -4.67 -55.06
#